data_03abc1a0ad7d5f2f6c95cd6557a8cfce
#
_entry.id   03abc1a0ad7d5f2f6c95cd6557a8cfce
#
_cell.length_a   1.000
_cell.length_b   1.000
_cell.length_c   1.000
_cell.angle_alpha   90.00
_cell.angle_beta   90.00
_cell.angle_gamma   90.00
#
_symmetry.space_group_name_H-M   'P 1'
#
loop_
_entity.id
_entity.type
_entity.pdbx_description
1 polymer ?
#
loop_
_entity_poly.entity_id
_entity_poly.type
_entity_poly.pdbx_seq_one_letter_code
_entity_poly.pdbx_strand_id
1 'polypeptide(L)'
;MRVQYAIVFLIVILAAFLRFDHLGEPSYWLDEVLSDRLTTDALAQPWWKWLTGFENEHGPLSFAVQLATRASGRDEFAGRLGAALLGLASIPLVWLITRSLPATALLALSPLHVYYSREARPYALLLFLTAALLVALLHESRWFYVLLIALLYSSAVAAPIVASVAVAAFLSGRRRFAIAAAIATPAFLLLYRGGPSSKLDAPFPHLDPEFFVRLAKGFTVSAFGSDIQGRTMLVLVALAIIGAIVMERRIAIVIVTMTLLPVIFAMASLKLFEHWFELRYVCVAVIGFALLAGEGIIFITRRTPIALIAVALIGWQLWPILRYEPFQKLDWRRIAATIARYAKRGDLILAAEPSTGIVLPYYLAPYHREHDVVQMSIAPLAGRMIYEHPASWLVTASASGGAVREWMCRYPVVLASELDGFRMHYASPANDFFRERAQEPEFRVATLNGVQSFGEGWASPEGSFRWAVGDHATIDYPRWGKEDRVIRVHVLPMDHPSLPRQTMRVSVNGHAIGAVTLPSAWSEQSFTAPGRVWVNGVNTVMFQFGRARAPASIDPSSHDRRPLAVNFDRIEAGVSAPRIASAFIDERTAWRNTPARLESGHADALVARLGFDPSLARGKDLDDLITTLGAGSDCEDDRAWITRVYATLFQHPPPDPAMAALLAKRRRGDSRAAIVRHLTKSPEVRAIAQGR
;
A
#
# COMPACT_ATOMS: atom_id res chain seq x y z
N MET A 1 -21.74 41.40 19.09
CA MET A 1 -22.46 40.18 18.63
C MET A 1 -22.59 40.10 17.10
N ARG A 2 -23.20 41.09 16.39
CA ARG A 2 -23.41 40.99 14.91
C ARG A 2 -22.10 40.77 14.12
N VAL A 3 -21.01 41.47 14.48
CA VAL A 3 -19.70 41.31 13.84
C VAL A 3 -19.11 39.90 14.03
N GLN A 4 -19.27 39.32 15.23
CA GLN A 4 -18.77 37.95 15.47
C GLN A 4 -19.51 36.92 14.64
N TYR A 5 -20.85 37.02 14.49
CA TYR A 5 -21.60 36.12 13.61
C TYR A 5 -21.19 36.26 12.14
N ALA A 6 -20.91 37.52 11.67
CA ALA A 6 -20.41 37.73 10.33
C ALA A 6 -19.04 37.06 10.11
N ILE A 7 -18.13 37.14 11.09
CA ILE A 7 -16.83 36.48 11.01
C ILE A 7 -16.98 34.96 11.04
N VAL A 8 -17.84 34.40 11.91
CA VAL A 8 -18.12 32.96 11.92
C VAL A 8 -18.67 32.51 10.57
N PHE A 9 -19.58 33.27 9.98
CA PHE A 9 -20.13 32.98 8.65
C PHE A 9 -19.03 32.95 7.57
N LEU A 10 -18.09 33.89 7.59
CA LEU A 10 -16.94 33.88 6.66
C LEU A 10 -16.03 32.69 6.88
N ILE A 11 -15.78 32.32 8.15
CA ILE A 11 -15.01 31.10 8.48
C ILE A 11 -15.71 29.86 7.93
N VAL A 12 -17.02 29.76 8.05
CA VAL A 12 -17.81 28.64 7.53
C VAL A 12 -17.79 28.59 5.98
N ILE A 13 -17.85 29.76 5.31
CA ILE A 13 -17.69 29.81 3.83
C ILE A 13 -16.31 29.30 3.41
N LEU A 14 -15.24 29.77 4.06
CA LEU A 14 -13.89 29.30 3.77
C LEU A 14 -13.76 27.79 4.06
N ALA A 15 -14.33 27.34 5.15
CA ALA A 15 -14.36 25.93 5.50
C ALA A 15 -15.14 25.07 4.49
N ALA A 16 -16.24 25.59 3.94
CA ALA A 16 -17.00 24.96 2.88
C ALA A 16 -16.14 24.83 1.62
N PHE A 17 -15.49 25.91 1.19
CA PHE A 17 -14.58 25.88 0.05
C PHE A 17 -13.53 24.76 0.21
N LEU A 18 -12.82 24.70 1.33
CA LEU A 18 -11.77 23.70 1.58
C LEU A 18 -12.29 22.25 1.59
N ARG A 19 -13.58 22.02 1.82
CA ARG A 19 -14.16 20.67 1.89
C ARG A 19 -14.81 20.23 0.59
N PHE A 20 -15.35 21.16 -0.18
CA PHE A 20 -16.08 20.84 -1.41
C PHE A 20 -15.28 21.05 -2.69
N ASP A 21 -14.22 21.88 -2.63
CA ASP A 21 -13.34 22.10 -3.77
C ASP A 21 -12.72 20.77 -4.23
N HIS A 22 -12.93 20.40 -5.51
CA HIS A 22 -12.44 19.14 -6.10
C HIS A 22 -12.76 17.87 -5.30
N LEU A 23 -13.88 17.80 -4.56
CA LEU A 23 -14.23 16.69 -3.65
C LEU A 23 -14.35 15.34 -4.37
N GLY A 24 -14.85 15.32 -5.60
CA GLY A 24 -15.03 14.10 -6.40
C GLY A 24 -13.87 13.73 -7.30
N GLU A 25 -12.85 14.58 -7.44
CA GLU A 25 -11.76 14.33 -8.38
C GLU A 25 -10.82 13.21 -7.95
N PRO A 26 -10.36 13.10 -6.67
CA PRO A 26 -9.50 11.99 -6.30
C PRO A 26 -10.26 10.67 -6.31
N SER A 27 -9.65 9.62 -6.86
CA SER A 27 -10.18 8.26 -6.79
C SER A 27 -10.36 7.80 -5.33
N TYR A 28 -11.27 6.87 -5.09
CA TYR A 28 -11.34 6.18 -3.80
C TYR A 28 -10.06 5.39 -3.53
N TRP A 29 -9.57 5.44 -2.32
CA TRP A 29 -8.54 4.52 -1.84
C TRP A 29 -9.17 3.31 -1.14
N LEU A 30 -8.33 2.36 -0.68
CA LEU A 30 -8.77 1.08 -0.14
C LEU A 30 -9.96 1.19 0.82
N ASP A 31 -9.84 2.03 1.86
CA ASP A 31 -10.87 2.11 2.90
C ASP A 31 -12.18 2.71 2.40
N GLU A 32 -12.13 3.63 1.42
CA GLU A 32 -13.32 4.20 0.80
C GLU A 32 -14.03 3.18 -0.10
N VAL A 33 -13.27 2.39 -0.88
CA VAL A 33 -13.83 1.27 -1.67
C VAL A 33 -14.49 0.25 -0.76
N LEU A 34 -13.86 -0.10 0.37
CA LEU A 34 -14.45 -1.01 1.35
C LEU A 34 -15.72 -0.41 1.94
N SER A 35 -15.74 0.88 2.28
CA SER A 35 -16.94 1.57 2.78
C SER A 35 -18.09 1.56 1.77
N ASP A 36 -17.79 1.79 0.49
CA ASP A 36 -18.79 1.76 -0.58
C ASP A 36 -19.36 0.35 -0.81
N ARG A 37 -18.51 -0.68 -0.82
CA ARG A 37 -18.93 -2.08 -0.90
C ARG A 37 -19.78 -2.48 0.30
N LEU A 38 -19.31 -2.22 1.52
CA LEU A 38 -20.06 -2.53 2.75
C LEU A 38 -21.41 -1.84 2.78
N THR A 39 -21.50 -0.60 2.32
CA THR A 39 -22.78 0.13 2.23
C THR A 39 -23.70 -0.54 1.21
N THR A 40 -23.16 -1.05 0.10
CA THR A 40 -23.93 -1.80 -0.90
C THR A 40 -24.42 -3.13 -0.35
N ASP A 41 -23.55 -3.87 0.33
CA ASP A 41 -23.88 -5.16 0.94
C ASP A 41 -24.88 -5.00 2.09
N ALA A 42 -24.77 -3.92 2.87
CA ALA A 42 -25.74 -3.59 3.91
C ALA A 42 -27.15 -3.38 3.32
N LEU A 43 -27.26 -2.77 2.15
CA LEU A 43 -28.58 -2.63 1.46
C LEU A 43 -29.22 -3.97 1.09
N ALA A 44 -28.42 -4.98 0.79
CA ALA A 44 -28.93 -6.32 0.48
C ALA A 44 -29.40 -7.08 1.72
N GLN A 45 -29.09 -6.58 2.94
CA GLN A 45 -29.45 -7.21 4.18
C GLN A 45 -30.71 -6.59 4.80
N PRO A 46 -31.53 -7.37 5.58
CA PRO A 46 -32.64 -6.84 6.34
C PRO A 46 -32.19 -5.73 7.32
N TRP A 47 -32.94 -4.64 7.43
CA TRP A 47 -32.59 -3.45 8.23
C TRP A 47 -32.28 -3.75 9.71
N TRP A 48 -32.90 -4.78 10.33
CA TRP A 48 -32.61 -5.15 11.72
C TRP A 48 -31.21 -5.71 11.94
N LYS A 49 -30.56 -6.25 10.90
CA LYS A 49 -29.15 -6.66 10.98
C LYS A 49 -28.23 -5.47 11.14
N TRP A 50 -28.63 -4.31 10.64
CA TRP A 50 -27.85 -3.07 10.81
C TRP A 50 -27.81 -2.63 12.29
N LEU A 51 -28.83 -2.95 13.10
CA LEU A 51 -28.87 -2.57 14.51
C LEU A 51 -27.87 -3.34 15.38
N THR A 52 -27.38 -4.48 14.91
CA THR A 52 -26.53 -5.39 15.69
C THR A 52 -25.17 -5.65 15.03
N GLY A 53 -24.88 -5.02 13.90
CA GLY A 53 -23.66 -5.23 13.13
C GLY A 53 -22.78 -3.99 13.03
N PHE A 54 -21.50 -4.18 13.29
CA PHE A 54 -20.44 -3.23 12.95
C PHE A 54 -19.46 -3.96 12.06
N GLU A 55 -19.16 -3.40 10.91
CA GLU A 55 -18.22 -3.98 9.97
C GLU A 55 -17.15 -2.95 9.61
N ASN A 56 -15.90 -3.36 9.66
CA ASN A 56 -14.75 -2.52 9.29
C ASN A 56 -14.84 -1.10 9.88
N GLU A 57 -15.06 -1.00 11.19
CA GLU A 57 -15.22 0.24 11.96
C GLU A 57 -16.50 1.04 11.68
N HIS A 58 -17.33 0.65 10.72
CA HIS A 58 -18.59 1.32 10.42
C HIS A 58 -19.72 0.84 11.30
N GLY A 59 -20.45 1.79 11.89
CA GLY A 59 -21.73 1.52 12.55
C GLY A 59 -22.91 1.80 11.62
N PRO A 60 -24.12 1.38 12.03
CA PRO A 60 -25.34 1.53 11.24
C PRO A 60 -25.63 2.97 10.80
N LEU A 61 -25.35 3.96 11.64
CA LEU A 61 -25.56 5.38 11.32
C LEU A 61 -24.62 5.87 10.22
N SER A 62 -23.40 5.36 10.17
CA SER A 62 -22.44 5.67 9.10
C SER A 62 -22.95 5.17 7.74
N PHE A 63 -23.51 3.96 7.67
CA PHE A 63 -24.14 3.45 6.46
C PHE A 63 -25.36 4.29 6.04
N ALA A 64 -26.20 4.69 7.01
CA ALA A 64 -27.37 5.53 6.73
C ALA A 64 -26.96 6.89 6.13
N VAL A 65 -25.87 7.52 6.60
CA VAL A 65 -25.33 8.75 6.04
C VAL A 65 -24.86 8.55 4.61
N GLN A 66 -24.10 7.49 4.34
CA GLN A 66 -23.63 7.19 2.98
C GLN A 66 -24.77 6.86 2.03
N LEU A 67 -25.80 6.16 2.47
CA LEU A 67 -27.00 5.88 1.70
C LEU A 67 -27.77 7.15 1.35
N ALA A 68 -27.93 8.07 2.30
CA ALA A 68 -28.63 9.33 2.07
C ALA A 68 -27.95 10.15 0.95
N THR A 69 -26.63 10.14 0.89
CA THR A 69 -25.87 10.89 -0.13
C THR A 69 -25.78 10.18 -1.49
N ARG A 70 -26.01 8.86 -1.53
CA ARG A 70 -26.14 8.14 -2.82
C ARG A 70 -27.34 8.59 -3.67
N ALA A 71 -28.30 9.28 -3.09
CA ALA A 71 -29.36 9.92 -3.86
C ALA A 71 -28.84 11.01 -4.82
N SER A 72 -27.65 11.58 -4.55
CA SER A 72 -26.98 12.57 -5.41
C SER A 72 -26.10 11.95 -6.51
N GLY A 73 -25.83 10.64 -6.47
CA GLY A 73 -24.99 9.91 -7.42
C GLY A 73 -24.31 8.70 -6.79
N ARG A 74 -23.55 7.98 -7.61
CA ARG A 74 -22.75 6.82 -7.18
C ARG A 74 -21.24 7.01 -7.44
N ASP A 75 -20.82 8.25 -7.54
CA ASP A 75 -19.43 8.64 -7.75
C ASP A 75 -18.76 9.02 -6.43
N GLU A 76 -17.49 9.35 -6.49
CA GLU A 76 -16.69 9.74 -5.33
C GLU A 76 -17.19 11.02 -4.67
N PHE A 77 -17.80 11.93 -5.44
CA PHE A 77 -18.42 13.13 -4.86
C PHE A 77 -19.58 12.76 -3.95
N ALA A 78 -20.51 11.96 -4.43
CA ALA A 78 -21.67 11.52 -3.66
C ALA A 78 -21.27 10.74 -2.40
N GLY A 79 -20.29 9.85 -2.51
CA GLY A 79 -19.79 9.08 -1.37
C GLY A 79 -19.15 9.92 -0.29
N ARG A 80 -18.47 11.02 -0.64
CA ARG A 80 -17.81 11.95 0.30
C ARG A 80 -18.71 13.07 0.78
N LEU A 81 -19.82 13.33 0.11
CA LEU A 81 -20.73 14.45 0.40
C LEU A 81 -21.20 14.47 1.85
N GLY A 82 -21.57 13.31 2.41
CA GLY A 82 -22.00 13.19 3.80
C GLY A 82 -20.92 13.59 4.78
N ALA A 83 -19.70 13.14 4.55
CA ALA A 83 -18.55 13.51 5.38
C ALA A 83 -18.24 15.01 5.28
N ALA A 84 -18.31 15.61 4.10
CA ALA A 84 -18.07 17.04 3.90
C ALA A 84 -19.12 17.90 4.61
N LEU A 85 -20.40 17.54 4.51
CA LEU A 85 -21.49 18.25 5.20
C LEU A 85 -21.38 18.16 6.73
N LEU A 86 -21.10 16.97 7.27
CA LEU A 86 -20.95 16.76 8.72
C LEU A 86 -19.71 17.43 9.27
N GLY A 87 -18.58 17.35 8.54
CA GLY A 87 -17.37 18.10 8.89
C GLY A 87 -17.58 19.62 8.87
N LEU A 88 -18.31 20.14 7.91
CA LEU A 88 -18.67 21.57 7.87
C LEU A 88 -19.58 21.94 9.06
N ALA A 89 -20.59 21.10 9.35
CA ALA A 89 -21.55 21.35 10.44
C ALA A 89 -20.91 21.30 11.85
N SER A 90 -19.77 20.63 12.02
CA SER A 90 -19.04 20.59 13.29
C SER A 90 -18.42 21.93 13.68
N ILE A 91 -18.10 22.80 12.72
CA ILE A 91 -17.40 24.08 12.93
C ILE A 91 -18.23 25.07 13.75
N PRO A 92 -19.50 25.37 13.42
CA PRO A 92 -20.32 26.23 14.25
C PRO A 92 -20.58 25.65 15.64
N LEU A 93 -20.55 24.33 15.81
CA LEU A 93 -20.69 23.69 17.14
C LEU A 93 -19.52 24.07 18.06
N VAL A 94 -18.28 24.09 17.53
CA VAL A 94 -17.11 24.53 18.31
C VAL A 94 -17.24 25.99 18.76
N TRP A 95 -17.77 26.86 17.90
CA TRP A 95 -18.05 28.24 18.30
C TRP A 95 -19.14 28.30 19.40
N LEU A 96 -20.11 27.43 19.42
CA LEU A 96 -21.12 27.38 20.48
C LEU A 96 -20.55 26.97 21.84
N ILE A 97 -19.44 26.24 21.90
CA ILE A 97 -18.80 25.79 23.15
C ILE A 97 -18.17 26.96 23.92
N THR A 98 -17.32 27.72 23.29
CA THR A 98 -16.52 28.80 23.98
C THR A 98 -16.71 30.20 23.41
N ARG A 99 -17.45 30.37 22.33
CA ARG A 99 -17.57 31.65 21.59
C ARG A 99 -16.21 32.20 21.09
N SER A 100 -15.25 31.31 20.93
CA SER A 100 -13.89 31.62 20.51
C SER A 100 -13.78 31.60 19.00
N LEU A 101 -13.56 32.76 18.37
CA LEU A 101 -13.29 32.90 16.95
C LEU A 101 -11.99 32.17 16.53
N PRO A 102 -10.86 32.31 17.30
CA PRO A 102 -9.64 31.55 16.99
C PRO A 102 -9.83 30.03 17.03
N ALA A 103 -10.57 29.52 18.03
CA ALA A 103 -10.85 28.07 18.11
C ALA A 103 -11.64 27.59 16.88
N THR A 104 -12.67 28.35 16.48
CA THR A 104 -13.48 28.06 15.30
C THR A 104 -12.64 28.08 14.02
N ALA A 105 -11.76 29.06 13.87
CA ALA A 105 -10.87 29.15 12.73
C ALA A 105 -9.81 28.03 12.72
N LEU A 106 -9.22 27.70 13.87
CA LEU A 106 -8.25 26.60 13.99
C LEU A 106 -8.87 25.26 13.57
N LEU A 107 -10.10 24.96 14.00
CA LEU A 107 -10.79 23.73 13.58
C LEU A 107 -11.13 23.77 12.08
N ALA A 108 -11.65 24.92 11.59
CA ALA A 108 -12.01 25.09 10.19
C ALA A 108 -10.83 24.84 9.23
N LEU A 109 -9.64 25.29 9.65
CA LEU A 109 -8.37 25.22 8.92
C LEU A 109 -7.47 24.05 9.39
N SER A 110 -7.94 23.19 10.28
CA SER A 110 -7.16 22.02 10.71
C SER A 110 -6.97 21.05 9.54
N PRO A 111 -5.73 20.72 9.13
CA PRO A 111 -5.47 19.78 8.05
C PRO A 111 -6.11 18.41 8.31
N LEU A 112 -6.03 17.91 9.56
CA LEU A 112 -6.62 16.65 9.97
C LEU A 112 -8.14 16.68 9.82
N HIS A 113 -8.80 17.75 10.26
CA HIS A 113 -10.24 17.88 10.19
C HIS A 113 -10.72 18.04 8.73
N VAL A 114 -10.00 18.81 7.90
CA VAL A 114 -10.28 18.92 6.45
C VAL A 114 -10.14 17.58 5.79
N TYR A 115 -9.04 16.85 6.07
CA TYR A 115 -8.77 15.52 5.49
C TYR A 115 -9.94 14.55 5.77
N TYR A 116 -10.32 14.34 7.03
CA TYR A 116 -11.41 13.42 7.37
C TYR A 116 -12.80 13.91 6.97
N SER A 117 -12.98 15.20 6.73
CA SER A 117 -14.20 15.73 6.11
C SER A 117 -14.31 15.43 4.61
N ARG A 118 -13.24 14.96 3.98
CA ARG A 118 -13.15 14.65 2.54
C ARG A 118 -12.98 13.15 2.27
N GLU A 119 -13.25 12.31 3.26
CA GLU A 119 -13.23 10.86 3.13
C GLU A 119 -14.60 10.22 3.32
N ALA A 120 -14.93 9.25 2.47
CA ALA A 120 -16.14 8.44 2.60
C ALA A 120 -16.02 7.44 3.75
N ARG A 121 -15.70 7.94 4.97
CA ARG A 121 -15.45 7.19 6.20
C ARG A 121 -16.23 7.79 7.38
N PRO A 122 -16.44 7.05 8.49
CA PRO A 122 -17.26 7.52 9.61
C PRO A 122 -16.65 8.67 10.44
N TYR A 123 -15.40 9.09 10.18
CA TYR A 123 -14.66 10.01 11.04
C TYR A 123 -15.27 11.41 11.13
N ALA A 124 -15.79 11.95 10.01
CA ALA A 124 -16.50 13.24 10.02
C ALA A 124 -17.78 13.18 10.83
N LEU A 125 -18.50 12.05 10.82
CA LEU A 125 -19.64 11.79 11.66
C LEU A 125 -19.26 11.75 13.13
N LEU A 126 -18.16 11.08 13.49
CA LEU A 126 -17.60 11.07 14.85
C LEU A 126 -17.24 12.47 15.34
N LEU A 127 -16.58 13.28 14.51
CA LEU A 127 -16.22 14.65 14.83
C LEU A 127 -17.47 15.51 15.08
N PHE A 128 -18.46 15.43 14.20
CA PHE A 128 -19.73 16.15 14.36
C PHE A 128 -20.48 15.74 15.63
N LEU A 129 -20.69 14.45 15.84
CA LEU A 129 -21.42 13.94 17.00
C LEU A 129 -20.69 14.24 18.30
N THR A 130 -19.35 14.17 18.33
CA THR A 130 -18.55 14.54 19.49
C THR A 130 -18.70 16.04 19.81
N ALA A 131 -18.61 16.92 18.81
CA ALA A 131 -18.80 18.35 19.00
C ALA A 131 -20.22 18.67 19.51
N ALA A 132 -21.25 18.05 18.91
CA ALA A 132 -22.64 18.20 19.32
C ALA A 132 -22.89 17.68 20.76
N LEU A 133 -22.28 16.54 21.09
CA LEU A 133 -22.38 15.95 22.43
C LEU A 133 -21.72 16.83 23.50
N LEU A 134 -20.56 17.46 23.17
CA LEU A 134 -19.91 18.44 24.06
C LEU A 134 -20.79 19.68 24.28
N VAL A 135 -21.42 20.22 23.24
CA VAL A 135 -22.40 21.29 23.37
C VAL A 135 -23.53 20.87 24.30
N ALA A 136 -24.13 19.69 24.07
CA ALA A 136 -25.24 19.18 24.88
C ALA A 136 -24.82 18.91 26.34
N LEU A 137 -23.59 18.41 26.57
CA LEU A 137 -23.04 18.19 27.90
C LEU A 137 -22.86 19.51 28.67
N LEU A 138 -22.25 20.51 28.05
CA LEU A 138 -21.93 21.79 28.68
C LEU A 138 -23.17 22.63 28.96
N HIS A 139 -24.17 22.58 28.09
CA HIS A 139 -25.47 23.23 28.27
C HIS A 139 -26.52 22.37 29.00
N GLU A 140 -26.12 21.22 29.50
CA GLU A 140 -26.97 20.26 30.22
C GLU A 140 -28.28 19.89 29.51
N SER A 141 -28.22 19.78 28.18
CA SER A 141 -29.35 19.52 27.31
C SER A 141 -29.77 18.04 27.30
N ARG A 142 -31.07 17.79 27.22
CA ARG A 142 -31.61 16.43 27.03
C ARG A 142 -31.18 15.76 25.72
N TRP A 143 -30.76 16.53 24.74
CA TRP A 143 -30.22 16.00 23.49
C TRP A 143 -28.94 15.18 23.67
N PHE A 144 -28.28 15.33 24.84
CA PHE A 144 -27.12 14.50 25.20
C PHE A 144 -27.38 13.00 25.03
N TYR A 145 -28.55 12.52 25.49
CA TYR A 145 -28.85 11.09 25.44
C TYR A 145 -29.05 10.58 24.01
N VAL A 146 -29.70 11.36 23.16
CA VAL A 146 -29.89 11.02 21.76
C VAL A 146 -28.54 11.03 21.01
N LEU A 147 -27.70 12.05 21.24
CA LEU A 147 -26.38 12.15 20.64
C LEU A 147 -25.42 11.07 21.13
N LEU A 148 -25.55 10.65 22.40
CA LEU A 148 -24.77 9.54 22.94
C LEU A 148 -25.09 8.22 22.22
N ILE A 149 -26.37 7.93 22.01
CA ILE A 149 -26.81 6.75 21.23
C ILE A 149 -26.34 6.86 19.80
N ALA A 150 -26.50 8.02 19.14
CA ALA A 150 -26.05 8.25 17.79
C ALA A 150 -24.53 8.03 17.64
N LEU A 151 -23.74 8.49 18.62
CA LEU A 151 -22.29 8.30 18.65
C LEU A 151 -21.93 6.82 18.74
N LEU A 152 -22.61 6.04 19.58
CA LEU A 152 -22.40 4.58 19.68
C LEU A 152 -22.67 3.85 18.35
N TYR A 153 -23.73 4.27 17.64
CA TYR A 153 -24.11 3.67 16.36
C TYR A 153 -23.36 4.23 15.15
N SER A 154 -22.40 5.14 15.36
CA SER A 154 -21.62 5.72 14.27
C SER A 154 -20.41 4.89 13.87
N SER A 155 -19.65 4.38 14.84
CA SER A 155 -18.42 3.64 14.60
C SER A 155 -17.96 2.85 15.82
N ALA A 156 -17.22 1.78 15.59
CA ALA A 156 -16.50 1.03 16.63
C ALA A 156 -15.51 1.92 17.43
N VAL A 157 -14.95 2.94 16.80
CA VAL A 157 -14.04 3.91 17.43
C VAL A 157 -14.76 4.82 18.45
N ALA A 158 -16.09 4.78 18.55
CA ALA A 158 -16.84 5.59 19.51
C ALA A 158 -16.64 5.17 20.99
N ALA A 159 -16.27 3.91 21.27
CA ALA A 159 -16.14 3.41 22.63
C ALA A 159 -15.15 4.21 23.51
N PRO A 160 -13.91 4.48 23.09
CA PRO A 160 -12.98 5.33 23.83
C PRO A 160 -13.52 6.76 24.06
N ILE A 161 -14.27 7.29 23.11
CA ILE A 161 -14.86 8.63 23.18
C ILE A 161 -15.94 8.65 24.25
N VAL A 162 -16.86 7.68 24.24
CA VAL A 162 -17.96 7.58 25.22
C VAL A 162 -17.42 7.37 26.64
N ALA A 163 -16.41 6.52 26.81
CA ALA A 163 -15.72 6.35 28.09
C ALA A 163 -15.11 7.67 28.59
N SER A 164 -14.51 8.44 27.69
CA SER A 164 -13.95 9.76 28.00
C SER A 164 -15.03 10.77 28.40
N VAL A 165 -16.18 10.74 27.75
CA VAL A 165 -17.36 11.56 28.11
C VAL A 165 -17.87 11.22 29.51
N ALA A 166 -17.90 9.93 29.91
CA ALA A 166 -18.29 9.52 31.23
C ALA A 166 -17.39 10.15 32.31
N VAL A 167 -16.07 10.10 32.11
CA VAL A 167 -15.07 10.72 33.02
C VAL A 167 -15.20 12.24 33.00
N ALA A 168 -15.30 12.88 31.84
CA ALA A 168 -15.45 14.34 31.72
C ALA A 168 -16.71 14.86 32.43
N ALA A 169 -17.82 14.19 32.26
CA ALA A 169 -19.10 14.49 32.93
C ALA A 169 -19.00 14.30 34.45
N PHE A 170 -18.36 13.23 34.91
CA PHE A 170 -18.15 12.98 36.33
C PHE A 170 -17.28 14.07 36.98
N LEU A 171 -16.12 14.35 36.43
CA LEU A 171 -15.15 15.33 36.93
C LEU A 171 -15.71 16.78 36.91
N SER A 172 -16.62 17.08 36.00
CA SER A 172 -17.28 18.39 35.90
C SER A 172 -18.58 18.48 36.77
N GLY A 173 -18.91 17.44 37.55
CA GLY A 173 -20.05 17.42 38.47
C GLY A 173 -21.40 17.07 37.81
N ARG A 174 -21.41 16.70 36.51
CA ARG A 174 -22.63 16.37 35.73
C ARG A 174 -23.01 14.90 35.85
N ARG A 175 -23.30 14.44 37.09
CA ARG A 175 -23.44 13.03 37.43
C ARG A 175 -24.41 12.24 36.56
N ARG A 176 -25.59 12.82 36.21
CA ARG A 176 -26.60 12.14 35.37
C ARG A 176 -26.07 11.74 34.01
N PHE A 177 -25.27 12.60 33.40
CA PHE A 177 -24.65 12.34 32.10
C PHE A 177 -23.48 11.36 32.23
N ALA A 178 -22.73 11.42 33.33
CA ALA A 178 -21.67 10.50 33.65
C ALA A 178 -22.20 9.05 33.76
N ILE A 179 -23.30 8.86 34.50
CA ILE A 179 -23.94 7.56 34.67
C ILE A 179 -24.43 7.02 33.31
N ALA A 180 -25.13 7.85 32.52
CA ALA A 180 -25.60 7.44 31.20
C ALA A 180 -24.47 7.00 30.30
N ALA A 181 -23.36 7.76 30.21
CA ALA A 181 -22.21 7.40 29.41
C ALA A 181 -21.45 6.16 29.94
N ALA A 182 -21.36 6.00 31.28
CA ALA A 182 -20.75 4.83 31.91
C ALA A 182 -21.54 3.54 31.65
N ILE A 183 -22.88 3.59 31.61
CA ILE A 183 -23.73 2.45 31.23
C ILE A 183 -23.63 2.17 29.73
N ALA A 184 -23.55 3.22 28.90
CA ALA A 184 -23.47 3.09 27.45
C ALA A 184 -22.16 2.43 26.98
N THR A 185 -21.04 2.61 27.67
CA THR A 185 -19.73 2.05 27.30
C THR A 185 -19.74 0.51 27.25
N PRO A 186 -20.13 -0.23 28.30
CA PRO A 186 -20.22 -1.69 28.23
C PRO A 186 -21.37 -2.17 27.34
N ALA A 187 -22.49 -1.44 27.23
CA ALA A 187 -23.56 -1.77 26.31
C ALA A 187 -23.07 -1.78 24.86
N PHE A 188 -22.16 -0.89 24.51
CA PHE A 188 -21.50 -0.90 23.19
C PHE A 188 -20.75 -2.19 22.90
N LEU A 189 -20.00 -2.72 23.89
CA LEU A 189 -19.26 -3.98 23.74
C LEU A 189 -20.20 -5.19 23.52
N LEU A 190 -21.43 -5.14 24.03
CA LEU A 190 -22.45 -6.16 23.79
C LEU A 190 -23.06 -6.05 22.37
N LEU A 191 -23.12 -4.84 21.82
CA LEU A 191 -23.63 -4.58 20.48
C LEU A 191 -22.59 -4.86 19.40
N TYR A 192 -21.31 -4.67 19.72
CA TYR A 192 -20.20 -4.89 18.79
C TYR A 192 -19.92 -6.38 18.62
N ARG A 193 -20.40 -6.95 17.53
CA ARG A 193 -20.15 -8.34 17.14
C ARG A 193 -19.10 -8.49 16.05
N GLY A 194 -18.31 -7.45 15.82
CA GLY A 194 -17.20 -7.49 14.86
C GLY A 194 -16.20 -8.58 15.25
N GLY A 195 -16.00 -9.55 14.35
CA GLY A 195 -14.89 -10.47 14.47
C GLY A 195 -13.57 -9.69 14.43
N PRO A 196 -12.45 -10.28 14.84
CA PRO A 196 -11.14 -9.67 14.70
C PRO A 196 -10.98 -9.30 13.23
N SER A 197 -10.89 -8.00 12.95
CA SER A 197 -10.43 -7.54 11.64
C SER A 197 -9.13 -8.28 11.35
N SER A 198 -8.97 -8.77 10.13
CA SER A 198 -7.76 -9.46 9.72
C SER A 198 -6.56 -8.70 10.29
N LYS A 199 -5.82 -9.33 11.21
CA LYS A 199 -4.59 -8.76 11.76
C LYS A 199 -3.68 -8.54 10.58
N LEU A 200 -3.60 -7.31 10.11
CA LEU A 200 -2.47 -6.91 9.29
C LEU A 200 -1.28 -6.99 10.23
N ASP A 201 -0.22 -7.65 9.83
CA ASP A 201 0.99 -7.92 10.62
C ASP A 201 1.79 -6.66 11.01
N ALA A 202 1.11 -5.55 11.24
CA ALA A 202 1.71 -4.31 11.69
C ALA A 202 1.70 -4.28 13.22
N PRO A 203 2.87 -4.32 13.87
CA PRO A 203 2.95 -4.29 15.31
C PRO A 203 2.44 -2.94 15.86
N PHE A 204 1.90 -2.98 17.09
CA PHE A 204 1.61 -1.75 17.82
C PHE A 204 2.87 -0.87 17.90
N PRO A 205 2.80 0.44 17.60
CA PRO A 205 3.98 1.29 17.54
C PRO A 205 4.70 1.39 18.89
N HIS A 206 6.00 1.53 18.86
CA HIS A 206 6.77 1.88 20.04
C HIS A 206 6.37 3.28 20.52
N LEU A 207 6.06 3.39 21.85
CA LEU A 207 5.67 4.66 22.48
C LEU A 207 6.94 5.46 22.84
N ASP A 208 7.74 5.81 21.84
CA ASP A 208 8.93 6.62 21.97
C ASP A 208 8.61 8.14 21.81
N PRO A 209 9.55 9.04 22.12
CA PRO A 209 9.34 10.46 21.93
C PRO A 209 8.93 10.85 20.50
N GLU A 210 9.42 10.14 19.49
CA GLU A 210 9.09 10.40 18.09
C GLU A 210 7.62 10.12 17.79
N PHE A 211 7.06 9.06 18.37
CA PHE A 211 5.63 8.76 18.29
C PHE A 211 4.79 9.94 18.80
N PHE A 212 5.11 10.48 19.97
CA PHE A 212 4.37 11.62 20.54
C PHE A 212 4.54 12.90 19.73
N VAL A 213 5.70 13.12 19.14
CA VAL A 213 5.92 14.23 18.20
C VAL A 213 5.07 14.05 16.94
N ARG A 214 5.01 12.87 16.37
CA ARG A 214 4.13 12.56 15.21
C ARG A 214 2.66 12.76 15.56
N LEU A 215 2.24 12.32 16.74
CA LEU A 215 0.88 12.51 17.23
C LEU A 215 0.53 14.00 17.37
N ALA A 216 1.40 14.78 18.01
CA ALA A 216 1.24 16.22 18.14
C ALA A 216 1.22 16.95 16.78
N LYS A 217 2.10 16.58 15.86
CA LYS A 217 2.07 17.07 14.47
C LYS A 217 0.72 16.79 13.81
N GLY A 218 0.16 15.60 14.01
CA GLY A 218 -1.12 15.20 13.46
C GLY A 218 -2.27 16.11 13.90
N PHE A 219 -2.31 16.50 15.17
CA PHE A 219 -3.37 17.38 15.67
C PHE A 219 -3.17 18.85 15.32
N THR A 220 -1.96 19.26 14.99
CA THR A 220 -1.63 20.69 14.79
C THR A 220 -1.44 21.06 13.33
N VAL A 221 -0.50 20.42 12.65
CA VAL A 221 -0.02 20.89 11.35
C VAL A 221 -0.18 19.89 10.21
N SER A 222 -0.20 18.63 10.45
CA SER A 222 -0.56 17.51 9.53
C SER A 222 0.10 16.19 9.96
N ALA A 223 -0.59 15.10 9.81
CA ALA A 223 -0.05 13.75 10.00
C ALA A 223 1.18 13.45 9.11
N PHE A 224 1.33 14.18 8.03
CA PHE A 224 2.33 13.97 6.98
C PHE A 224 3.35 15.12 6.89
N GLY A 225 3.44 15.95 7.93
CA GLY A 225 4.19 17.21 7.91
C GLY A 225 5.69 17.09 7.65
N SER A 226 6.21 18.02 6.85
CA SER A 226 7.63 18.27 6.67
C SER A 226 8.27 18.90 7.93
N ASP A 227 9.59 18.89 8.06
CA ASP A 227 10.33 19.41 9.22
C ASP A 227 10.09 20.89 9.52
N ILE A 228 9.71 21.70 8.53
CA ILE A 228 9.40 23.13 8.68
C ILE A 228 8.23 23.37 9.64
N GLN A 229 7.33 22.39 9.79
CA GLN A 229 6.11 22.52 10.60
C GLN A 229 6.30 22.21 12.08
N GLY A 230 7.45 21.67 12.49
CA GLY A 230 7.72 21.33 13.89
C GLY A 230 7.67 22.52 14.84
N ARG A 231 8.14 23.71 14.41
CA ARG A 231 8.09 24.95 15.21
C ARG A 231 6.65 25.42 15.41
N THR A 232 5.82 25.39 14.37
CA THR A 232 4.41 25.75 14.46
C THR A 232 3.65 24.82 15.40
N MET A 233 3.94 23.53 15.36
CA MET A 233 3.41 22.54 16.31
C MET A 233 3.71 22.95 17.77
N LEU A 234 4.97 23.26 18.08
CA LEU A 234 5.37 23.65 19.44
C LEU A 234 4.62 24.90 19.93
N VAL A 235 4.46 25.90 19.05
CA VAL A 235 3.68 27.12 19.39
C VAL A 235 2.23 26.78 19.66
N LEU A 236 1.59 25.97 18.81
CA LEU A 236 0.19 25.59 18.99
C LEU A 236 -0.03 24.73 20.25
N VAL A 237 0.90 23.84 20.57
CA VAL A 237 0.88 23.04 21.81
C VAL A 237 1.02 23.95 23.04
N ALA A 238 1.96 24.91 23.00
CA ALA A 238 2.13 25.88 24.09
C ALA A 238 0.85 26.73 24.29
N LEU A 239 0.23 27.17 23.20
CA LEU A 239 -1.05 27.88 23.25
C LEU A 239 -2.18 27.02 23.85
N ALA A 240 -2.22 25.73 23.52
CA ALA A 240 -3.21 24.82 24.09
C ALA A 240 -3.01 24.63 25.62
N ILE A 241 -1.75 24.57 26.08
CA ILE A 241 -1.43 24.51 27.52
C ILE A 241 -1.86 25.80 28.21
N ILE A 242 -1.55 26.96 27.65
CA ILE A 242 -2.00 28.27 28.19
C ILE A 242 -3.52 28.30 28.25
N GLY A 243 -4.22 27.89 27.18
CA GLY A 243 -5.67 27.82 27.13
C GLY A 243 -6.28 26.94 28.20
N ALA A 244 -5.67 25.78 28.47
CA ALA A 244 -6.09 24.88 29.52
C ALA A 244 -6.01 25.49 30.93
N ILE A 245 -5.03 26.39 31.14
CA ILE A 245 -4.81 27.10 32.42
C ILE A 245 -5.79 28.27 32.59
N VAL A 246 -6.07 29.02 31.50
CA VAL A 246 -6.85 30.25 31.58
C VAL A 246 -8.35 30.08 31.36
N MET A 247 -8.77 28.95 30.79
CA MET A 247 -10.16 28.60 30.54
C MET A 247 -10.93 28.45 31.89
N GLU A 248 -12.22 28.73 31.88
CA GLU A 248 -13.07 28.43 33.03
C GLU A 248 -12.92 26.96 33.48
N ARG A 249 -12.62 26.77 34.77
CA ARG A 249 -12.23 25.46 35.32
C ARG A 249 -13.16 24.31 34.92
N ARG A 250 -14.49 24.53 34.97
CA ARG A 250 -15.48 23.46 34.63
C ARG A 250 -15.46 23.10 33.16
N ILE A 251 -15.25 24.10 32.29
CA ILE A 251 -15.12 23.88 30.84
C ILE A 251 -13.76 23.25 30.56
N ALA A 252 -12.68 23.78 31.17
CA ALA A 252 -11.33 23.25 31.02
C ALA A 252 -11.25 21.74 31.36
N ILE A 253 -11.86 21.32 32.47
CA ILE A 253 -11.91 19.91 32.86
C ILE A 253 -12.53 19.05 31.73
N VAL A 254 -13.67 19.47 31.17
CA VAL A 254 -14.32 18.74 30.10
C VAL A 254 -13.44 18.69 28.86
N ILE A 255 -12.91 19.84 28.42
CA ILE A 255 -12.15 19.93 27.17
C ILE A 255 -10.80 19.23 27.27
N VAL A 256 -10.06 19.39 28.38
CA VAL A 256 -8.79 18.66 28.59
C VAL A 256 -9.02 17.15 28.64
N THR A 257 -10.05 16.72 29.38
CA THR A 257 -10.41 15.30 29.45
C THR A 257 -10.74 14.74 28.07
N MET A 258 -11.54 15.47 27.28
CA MET A 258 -11.94 15.04 25.93
C MET A 258 -10.83 15.20 24.89
N THR A 259 -9.75 15.92 25.21
CA THR A 259 -8.55 15.96 24.35
C THR A 259 -7.61 14.78 24.62
N LEU A 260 -7.43 14.41 25.89
CA LEU A 260 -6.41 13.45 26.30
C LEU A 260 -6.95 12.02 26.43
N LEU A 261 -8.11 11.82 27.10
CA LEU A 261 -8.60 10.47 27.41
C LEU A 261 -9.02 9.66 26.18
N PRO A 262 -9.64 10.20 25.12
CA PRO A 262 -9.90 9.42 23.91
C PRO A 262 -8.64 8.83 23.31
N VAL A 263 -7.51 9.59 23.37
CA VAL A 263 -6.20 9.13 22.90
C VAL A 263 -5.69 8.00 23.81
N ILE A 264 -5.71 8.21 25.11
CA ILE A 264 -5.22 7.22 26.10
C ILE A 264 -6.05 5.93 26.03
N PHE A 265 -7.37 6.03 25.99
CA PHE A 265 -8.25 4.86 25.95
C PHE A 265 -8.18 4.14 24.60
N ALA A 266 -8.07 4.87 23.48
CA ALA A 266 -7.86 4.26 22.19
C ALA A 266 -6.52 3.51 22.14
N MET A 267 -5.44 4.13 22.60
CA MET A 267 -4.12 3.47 22.64
C MET A 267 -4.14 2.24 23.57
N ALA A 268 -4.77 2.32 24.73
CA ALA A 268 -4.91 1.18 25.65
C ALA A 268 -5.71 0.04 25.03
N SER A 269 -6.84 0.34 24.36
CA SER A 269 -7.66 -0.66 23.70
C SER A 269 -6.95 -1.31 22.52
N LEU A 270 -6.27 -0.51 21.67
CA LEU A 270 -5.53 -1.03 20.52
C LEU A 270 -4.38 -1.92 20.96
N LYS A 271 -3.67 -1.55 22.05
CA LYS A 271 -2.61 -2.39 22.62
C LYS A 271 -3.18 -3.69 23.24
N LEU A 272 -4.31 -3.61 23.93
CA LEU A 272 -4.97 -4.78 24.54
C LEU A 272 -5.41 -5.80 23.48
N PHE A 273 -5.90 -5.33 22.33
CA PHE A 273 -6.37 -6.16 21.23
C PHE A 273 -5.30 -6.38 20.14
N GLU A 274 -4.05 -5.94 20.37
CA GLU A 274 -2.92 -6.07 19.44
C GLU A 274 -3.21 -5.50 18.04
N HIS A 275 -3.93 -4.39 17.98
CA HIS A 275 -4.16 -3.65 16.75
C HIS A 275 -3.11 -2.56 16.54
N TRP A 276 -2.83 -2.25 15.28
CA TRP A 276 -1.99 -1.10 14.94
C TRP A 276 -2.67 0.21 15.33
N PHE A 277 -1.87 1.26 15.55
CA PHE A 277 -2.35 2.60 15.84
C PHE A 277 -2.38 3.46 14.57
N GLU A 278 -3.50 4.12 14.34
CA GLU A 278 -3.63 5.16 13.34
C GLU A 278 -4.25 6.43 13.91
N LEU A 279 -3.83 7.59 13.37
CA LEU A 279 -4.31 8.89 13.85
C LEU A 279 -5.83 9.06 13.74
N ARG A 280 -6.45 8.37 12.79
CA ARG A 280 -7.90 8.36 12.60
C ARG A 280 -8.69 7.90 13.83
N TYR A 281 -8.13 6.98 14.61
CA TYR A 281 -8.80 6.46 15.82
C TYR A 281 -8.91 7.47 16.94
N VAL A 282 -8.13 8.54 16.89
CA VAL A 282 -8.06 9.59 17.90
C VAL A 282 -8.36 10.98 17.34
N CYS A 283 -8.85 11.07 16.10
CA CYS A 283 -9.06 12.32 15.38
C CYS A 283 -9.96 13.33 16.13
N VAL A 284 -10.87 12.86 16.99
CA VAL A 284 -11.78 13.71 17.77
C VAL A 284 -11.04 14.64 18.76
N ALA A 285 -9.82 14.28 19.16
CA ALA A 285 -8.99 15.12 20.03
C ALA A 285 -8.66 16.50 19.40
N VAL A 286 -8.73 16.61 18.07
CA VAL A 286 -8.52 17.90 17.37
C VAL A 286 -9.51 18.97 17.77
N ILE A 287 -10.74 18.59 18.15
CA ILE A 287 -11.77 19.52 18.63
C ILE A 287 -11.33 20.18 19.93
N GLY A 288 -10.93 19.37 20.91
CA GLY A 288 -10.45 19.88 22.19
C GLY A 288 -9.16 20.66 22.05
N PHE A 289 -8.24 20.21 21.20
CA PHE A 289 -7.00 20.91 20.90
C PHE A 289 -7.27 22.30 20.30
N ALA A 290 -8.18 22.43 19.33
CA ALA A 290 -8.56 23.71 18.73
C ALA A 290 -9.19 24.66 19.75
N LEU A 291 -10.06 24.14 20.64
CA LEU A 291 -10.67 24.92 21.72
C LEU A 291 -9.61 25.45 22.70
N LEU A 292 -8.70 24.61 23.17
CA LEU A 292 -7.63 25.01 24.10
C LEU A 292 -6.68 26.02 23.45
N ALA A 293 -6.19 25.74 22.26
CA ALA A 293 -5.28 26.64 21.56
C ALA A 293 -5.95 28.00 21.24
N GLY A 294 -7.23 27.98 20.87
CA GLY A 294 -8.01 29.20 20.63
C GLY A 294 -8.14 30.08 21.85
N GLU A 295 -8.38 29.53 23.04
CA GLU A 295 -8.42 30.27 24.30
C GLU A 295 -7.04 30.81 24.67
N GLY A 296 -5.97 30.05 24.43
CA GLY A 296 -4.59 30.55 24.59
C GLY A 296 -4.30 31.73 23.68
N ILE A 297 -4.76 31.72 22.43
CA ILE A 297 -4.64 32.86 21.51
C ILE A 297 -5.39 34.07 22.07
N ILE A 298 -6.64 33.92 22.52
CA ILE A 298 -7.42 35.00 23.09
C ILE A 298 -6.72 35.60 24.30
N PHE A 299 -6.16 34.78 25.19
CA PHE A 299 -5.44 35.26 26.38
C PHE A 299 -4.23 36.12 26.03
N ILE A 300 -3.41 35.67 25.07
CA ILE A 300 -2.21 36.42 24.66
C ILE A 300 -2.59 37.70 23.92
N THR A 301 -3.58 37.63 23.00
CA THR A 301 -3.96 38.80 22.18
C THR A 301 -4.65 39.90 22.97
N ARG A 302 -5.29 39.61 24.10
CA ARG A 302 -5.85 40.61 25.01
C ARG A 302 -4.79 41.42 25.75
N ARG A 303 -3.57 40.93 25.87
CA ARG A 303 -2.48 41.54 26.65
C ARG A 303 -1.41 42.22 25.80
N THR A 304 -1.40 41.97 24.51
CA THR A 304 -0.35 42.44 23.59
C THR A 304 -0.95 42.71 22.21
N PRO A 305 -0.41 43.66 21.42
CA PRO A 305 -0.85 43.93 20.04
C PRO A 305 -0.46 42.81 19.07
N ILE A 306 -0.35 41.58 19.55
CA ILE A 306 0.05 40.34 18.81
C ILE A 306 -1.13 39.73 18.04
N ALA A 307 -2.29 40.40 17.94
CA ALA A 307 -3.42 39.93 17.15
C ALA A 307 -3.02 39.58 15.69
N LEU A 308 -2.08 40.32 15.12
CA LEU A 308 -1.53 40.05 13.78
C LEU A 308 -0.74 38.73 13.73
N ILE A 309 -0.02 38.41 14.80
CA ILE A 309 0.72 37.13 14.88
C ILE A 309 -0.26 35.93 14.98
N ALA A 310 -1.34 36.10 15.74
CA ALA A 310 -2.38 35.04 15.81
C ALA A 310 -3.07 34.82 14.46
N VAL A 311 -3.37 35.91 13.74
CA VAL A 311 -3.91 35.79 12.37
C VAL A 311 -2.89 35.15 11.44
N ALA A 312 -1.61 35.53 11.55
CA ALA A 312 -0.54 34.92 10.77
C ALA A 312 -0.36 33.41 11.06
N LEU A 313 -0.44 32.99 12.34
CA LEU A 313 -0.37 31.59 12.74
C LEU A 313 -1.56 30.77 12.23
N ILE A 314 -2.76 31.34 12.29
CA ILE A 314 -3.97 30.74 11.76
C ILE A 314 -3.88 30.67 10.22
N GLY A 315 -3.44 31.74 9.58
CA GLY A 315 -3.22 31.78 8.12
C GLY A 315 -2.11 30.81 7.65
N TRP A 316 -1.08 30.61 8.49
CA TRP A 316 -0.02 29.64 8.22
C TRP A 316 -0.53 28.21 8.15
N GLN A 317 -1.63 27.87 8.83
CA GLN A 317 -2.27 26.57 8.68
C GLN A 317 -2.91 26.35 7.30
N LEU A 318 -3.22 27.40 6.56
CA LEU A 318 -3.66 27.30 5.17
C LEU A 318 -2.54 26.78 4.25
N TRP A 319 -1.29 27.11 4.56
CA TRP A 319 -0.16 26.74 3.71
C TRP A 319 0.01 25.23 3.49
N PRO A 320 -0.06 24.37 4.52
CA PRO A 320 -0.10 22.93 4.32
C PRO A 320 -1.29 22.48 3.49
N ILE A 321 -2.47 23.07 3.70
CA ILE A 321 -3.69 22.70 2.99
C ILE A 321 -3.60 23.08 1.51
N LEU A 322 -3.10 24.28 1.19
CA LEU A 322 -2.98 24.76 -0.19
C LEU A 322 -1.84 24.11 -0.98
N ARG A 323 -0.77 23.68 -0.28
CA ARG A 323 0.33 22.91 -0.88
C ARG A 323 0.17 21.41 -0.76
N TYR A 324 -0.85 20.99 -0.06
CA TYR A 324 -1.08 19.61 0.21
C TYR A 324 -1.68 18.98 -1.05
N GLU A 325 -0.77 18.47 -1.87
CA GLU A 325 -1.05 17.42 -2.84
C GLU A 325 -1.44 16.05 -2.22
N PRO A 326 -1.62 15.87 -0.92
CA PRO A 326 -1.99 14.60 -0.33
C PRO A 326 -3.47 14.31 -0.49
N PHE A 327 -4.21 15.24 -1.03
CA PHE A 327 -5.46 14.90 -1.68
C PHE A 327 -5.24 14.21 -3.03
N GLN A 328 -4.03 14.14 -3.54
CA GLN A 328 -3.63 13.24 -4.62
C GLN A 328 -3.58 11.80 -4.09
N LYS A 329 -4.75 11.28 -3.81
CA LYS A 329 -4.93 9.83 -3.75
C LYS A 329 -4.54 9.28 -5.12
N LEU A 330 -3.92 8.10 -5.14
CA LEU A 330 -3.55 7.42 -6.37
C LEU A 330 -4.73 7.42 -7.36
N ASP A 331 -4.50 7.79 -8.61
CA ASP A 331 -5.57 7.88 -9.61
C ASP A 331 -5.92 6.49 -10.20
N TRP A 332 -6.67 5.74 -9.41
CA TRP A 332 -7.13 4.40 -9.77
C TRP A 332 -8.03 4.38 -11.03
N ARG A 333 -8.81 5.43 -11.25
CA ARG A 333 -9.64 5.54 -12.46
C ARG A 333 -8.79 5.57 -13.71
N ARG A 334 -7.71 6.35 -13.69
CA ARG A 334 -6.78 6.46 -14.81
C ARG A 334 -6.02 5.17 -15.06
N ILE A 335 -5.60 4.48 -13.99
CA ILE A 335 -4.96 3.17 -14.10
C ILE A 335 -5.93 2.15 -14.71
N ALA A 336 -7.15 2.06 -14.20
CA ALA A 336 -8.15 1.13 -14.71
C ALA A 336 -8.51 1.43 -16.18
N ALA A 337 -8.69 2.70 -16.54
CA ALA A 337 -8.93 3.11 -17.93
C ALA A 337 -7.74 2.75 -18.85
N THR A 338 -6.51 2.91 -18.35
CA THR A 338 -5.30 2.54 -19.10
C THR A 338 -5.24 1.02 -19.32
N ILE A 339 -5.47 0.22 -18.29
CA ILE A 339 -5.51 -1.24 -18.39
C ILE A 339 -6.64 -1.67 -19.33
N ALA A 340 -7.85 -1.12 -19.16
CA ALA A 340 -9.01 -1.46 -20.01
C ALA A 340 -8.77 -1.13 -21.50
N ARG A 341 -7.99 -0.09 -21.77
CA ARG A 341 -7.65 0.33 -23.14
C ARG A 341 -6.59 -0.56 -23.79
N TYR A 342 -5.58 -0.99 -23.04
CA TYR A 342 -4.37 -1.61 -23.60
C TYR A 342 -4.25 -3.10 -23.32
N ALA A 343 -4.76 -3.59 -22.21
CA ALA A 343 -4.76 -5.01 -21.92
C ALA A 343 -5.79 -5.72 -22.81
N LYS A 344 -5.30 -6.71 -23.56
CA LYS A 344 -6.16 -7.50 -24.44
C LYS A 344 -7.01 -8.49 -23.63
N ARG A 345 -8.07 -9.00 -24.25
CA ARG A 345 -8.87 -10.06 -23.62
C ARG A 345 -8.01 -11.31 -23.48
N GLY A 346 -7.92 -11.83 -22.27
CA GLY A 346 -7.07 -12.96 -21.95
C GLY A 346 -5.70 -12.59 -21.36
N ASP A 347 -5.32 -11.30 -21.33
CA ASP A 347 -4.17 -10.86 -20.56
C ASP A 347 -4.43 -11.00 -19.07
N LEU A 348 -3.39 -11.42 -18.33
CA LEU A 348 -3.42 -11.53 -16.87
C LEU A 348 -3.14 -10.16 -16.24
N ILE A 349 -3.97 -9.73 -15.30
CA ILE A 349 -3.76 -8.51 -14.52
C ILE A 349 -3.39 -8.91 -13.10
N LEU A 350 -2.15 -8.64 -12.70
CA LEU A 350 -1.62 -8.96 -11.38
C LEU A 350 -1.63 -7.74 -10.48
N ALA A 351 -2.26 -7.86 -9.32
CA ALA A 351 -2.20 -6.88 -8.25
C ALA A 351 -1.09 -7.24 -7.26
N ALA A 352 -0.10 -6.37 -7.09
CA ALA A 352 1.05 -6.66 -6.25
C ALA A 352 0.73 -6.60 -4.75
N GLU A 353 -0.07 -5.62 -4.33
CA GLU A 353 -0.46 -5.43 -2.94
C GLU A 353 -1.92 -5.85 -2.71
N PRO A 354 -2.29 -6.27 -1.48
CA PRO A 354 -3.68 -6.55 -1.14
C PRO A 354 -4.63 -5.38 -1.41
N SER A 355 -4.18 -4.14 -1.18
CA SER A 355 -4.94 -2.93 -1.49
C SER A 355 -5.22 -2.79 -2.98
N THR A 356 -4.22 -3.05 -3.84
CA THR A 356 -4.36 -3.06 -5.29
C THR A 356 -5.36 -4.13 -5.74
N GLY A 357 -5.32 -5.33 -5.14
CA GLY A 357 -6.25 -6.42 -5.43
C GLY A 357 -7.71 -6.16 -5.05
N ILE A 358 -7.96 -5.18 -4.19
CA ILE A 358 -9.32 -4.77 -3.80
C ILE A 358 -9.78 -3.57 -4.62
N VAL A 359 -8.94 -2.57 -4.81
CA VAL A 359 -9.32 -1.29 -5.42
C VAL A 359 -9.35 -1.37 -6.94
N LEU A 360 -8.37 -2.04 -7.56
CA LEU A 360 -8.30 -2.15 -9.01
C LEU A 360 -9.52 -2.85 -9.63
N PRO A 361 -10.03 -3.99 -9.12
CA PRO A 361 -11.27 -4.59 -9.60
C PRO A 361 -12.48 -3.65 -9.50
N TYR A 362 -12.57 -2.83 -8.45
CA TYR A 362 -13.65 -1.87 -8.29
C TYR A 362 -13.70 -0.88 -9.47
N TYR A 363 -12.55 -0.35 -9.88
CA TYR A 363 -12.46 0.57 -11.02
C TYR A 363 -12.45 -0.11 -12.39
N LEU A 364 -12.20 -1.42 -12.46
CA LEU A 364 -12.31 -2.21 -13.69
C LEU A 364 -13.74 -2.72 -13.94
N ALA A 365 -14.63 -2.71 -12.95
CA ALA A 365 -16.01 -3.16 -13.08
C ALA A 365 -16.79 -2.45 -14.20
N PRO A 366 -16.68 -1.12 -14.42
CA PRO A 366 -17.33 -0.45 -15.55
C PRO A 366 -16.89 -0.97 -16.94
N TYR A 367 -15.73 -1.64 -17.00
CA TYR A 367 -15.17 -2.23 -18.22
C TYR A 367 -15.42 -3.74 -18.32
N HIS A 368 -16.15 -4.33 -17.35
CA HIS A 368 -16.40 -5.78 -17.23
C HIS A 368 -15.11 -6.61 -17.16
N ARG A 369 -14.10 -6.10 -16.44
CA ARG A 369 -12.78 -6.72 -16.27
C ARG A 369 -12.37 -6.91 -14.81
N GLU A 370 -13.29 -6.75 -13.88
CA GLU A 370 -13.06 -6.89 -12.43
C GLU A 370 -12.58 -8.29 -12.05
N HIS A 371 -12.96 -9.30 -12.81
CA HIS A 371 -12.58 -10.70 -12.59
C HIS A 371 -11.24 -11.09 -13.20
N ASP A 372 -10.65 -10.22 -14.03
CA ASP A 372 -9.35 -10.48 -14.68
C ASP A 372 -8.17 -10.22 -13.71
N VAL A 373 -8.44 -9.62 -12.55
CA VAL A 373 -7.41 -9.25 -11.57
C VAL A 373 -7.12 -10.39 -10.61
N VAL A 374 -5.85 -10.77 -10.54
CA VAL A 374 -5.34 -11.79 -9.61
C VAL A 374 -4.41 -11.17 -8.58
N GLN A 375 -4.66 -11.48 -7.31
CA GLN A 375 -3.83 -11.03 -6.21
C GLN A 375 -2.52 -11.82 -6.16
N MET A 376 -1.37 -11.14 -6.22
CA MET A 376 -0.05 -11.79 -6.22
C MET A 376 0.32 -12.49 -4.91
N SER A 377 -0.24 -12.06 -3.77
CA SER A 377 0.04 -12.67 -2.46
C SER A 377 -0.49 -14.12 -2.33
N ILE A 378 -1.34 -14.56 -3.28
CA ILE A 378 -1.85 -15.94 -3.37
C ILE A 378 -0.88 -16.84 -4.19
N ALA A 379 0.30 -16.48 -4.36
CA ALA A 379 1.18 -16.59 -5.48
C ALA A 379 2.23 -17.71 -5.61
N PRO A 380 2.12 -18.93 -5.12
CA PRO A 380 2.81 -20.01 -5.83
C PRO A 380 2.28 -20.16 -7.28
N LEU A 381 1.01 -19.81 -7.48
CA LEU A 381 0.32 -19.95 -8.77
C LEU A 381 0.61 -18.81 -9.77
N ALA A 382 1.01 -17.62 -9.33
CA ALA A 382 1.18 -16.48 -10.22
C ALA A 382 2.23 -16.71 -11.32
N GLY A 383 3.28 -17.47 -11.00
CA GLY A 383 4.31 -17.81 -11.98
C GLY A 383 3.79 -18.67 -13.12
N ARG A 384 3.01 -19.69 -12.80
CA ARG A 384 2.39 -20.54 -13.80
C ARG A 384 1.38 -19.79 -14.65
N MET A 385 0.53 -18.98 -14.01
CA MET A 385 -0.49 -18.18 -14.68
C MET A 385 0.11 -17.24 -15.73
N ILE A 386 1.29 -16.65 -15.47
CA ILE A 386 1.96 -15.77 -16.42
C ILE A 386 2.24 -16.47 -17.75
N TYR A 387 2.61 -17.73 -17.73
CA TYR A 387 2.92 -18.52 -18.95
C TYR A 387 1.67 -19.07 -19.64
N GLU A 388 0.56 -19.16 -18.93
CA GLU A 388 -0.72 -19.62 -19.47
C GLU A 388 -1.48 -18.48 -20.19
N HIS A 389 -1.04 -17.22 -19.99
CA HIS A 389 -1.65 -16.04 -20.59
C HIS A 389 -0.76 -15.41 -21.68
N PRO A 390 -1.36 -14.78 -22.72
CA PRO A 390 -0.60 -14.13 -23.78
C PRO A 390 0.31 -13.02 -23.28
N ALA A 391 -0.14 -12.31 -22.26
CA ALA A 391 0.61 -11.23 -21.60
C ALA A 391 0.16 -11.05 -20.14
N SER A 392 0.99 -10.39 -19.36
CA SER A 392 0.73 -10.10 -17.95
C SER A 392 1.01 -8.63 -17.65
N TRP A 393 0.10 -8.03 -16.88
CA TRP A 393 0.20 -6.66 -16.38
C TRP A 393 0.35 -6.71 -14.86
N LEU A 394 1.51 -6.32 -14.35
CA LEU A 394 1.70 -6.16 -12.90
C LEU A 394 1.46 -4.72 -12.52
N VAL A 395 0.52 -4.49 -11.62
CA VAL A 395 0.18 -3.17 -11.07
C VAL A 395 0.60 -3.12 -9.62
N THR A 396 1.40 -2.12 -9.27
CA THR A 396 1.86 -1.86 -7.90
C THR A 396 1.71 -0.39 -7.53
N ALA A 397 1.21 -0.14 -6.34
CA ALA A 397 1.08 1.19 -5.75
C ALA A 397 2.33 1.58 -4.93
N SER A 398 3.15 0.61 -4.54
CA SER A 398 4.39 0.85 -3.81
C SER A 398 5.56 0.07 -4.41
N ALA A 399 6.73 0.70 -4.45
CA ALA A 399 7.92 0.11 -5.08
C ALA A 399 8.63 -0.98 -4.27
N SER A 400 8.14 -1.33 -3.08
CA SER A 400 8.98 -1.94 -2.04
C SER A 400 8.63 -3.37 -1.63
N GLY A 401 7.65 -4.01 -2.25
CA GLY A 401 7.29 -5.37 -1.88
C GLY A 401 8.31 -6.40 -2.36
N GLY A 402 8.76 -7.30 -1.47
CA GLY A 402 9.64 -8.41 -1.83
C GLY A 402 9.08 -9.26 -2.97
N ALA A 403 7.76 -9.48 -3.01
CA ALA A 403 7.07 -10.20 -4.07
C ALA A 403 7.13 -9.48 -5.44
N VAL A 404 7.04 -8.15 -5.47
CA VAL A 404 7.21 -7.36 -6.70
C VAL A 404 8.63 -7.48 -7.22
N ARG A 405 9.62 -7.34 -6.33
CA ARG A 405 11.04 -7.52 -6.68
C ARG A 405 11.30 -8.92 -7.22
N GLU A 406 10.77 -9.94 -6.54
CA GLU A 406 10.87 -11.34 -6.96
C GLU A 406 10.26 -11.55 -8.34
N TRP A 407 9.09 -10.98 -8.62
CA TRP A 407 8.45 -11.04 -9.93
C TRP A 407 9.28 -10.36 -11.00
N MET A 408 9.77 -9.14 -10.74
CA MET A 408 10.62 -8.40 -11.68
C MET A 408 11.93 -9.12 -11.98
N CYS A 409 12.46 -9.89 -11.02
CA CYS A 409 13.66 -10.69 -11.22
C CYS A 409 13.44 -11.92 -12.10
N ARG A 410 12.25 -12.52 -12.00
CA ARG A 410 11.90 -13.73 -12.76
C ARG A 410 11.46 -13.42 -14.18
N TYR A 411 10.69 -12.35 -14.33
CA TYR A 411 10.04 -12.00 -15.60
C TYR A 411 10.65 -10.71 -16.12
N PRO A 412 11.44 -10.77 -17.20
CA PRO A 412 11.99 -9.57 -17.78
C PRO A 412 10.85 -8.65 -18.20
N VAL A 413 10.77 -7.55 -17.50
CA VAL A 413 9.80 -6.50 -17.76
C VAL A 413 10.16 -5.83 -19.07
N VAL A 414 9.27 -5.94 -20.03
CA VAL A 414 9.46 -5.37 -21.37
C VAL A 414 9.07 -3.89 -21.38
N LEU A 415 8.08 -3.51 -20.55
CA LEU A 415 7.68 -2.12 -20.37
C LEU A 415 7.39 -1.87 -18.89
N ALA A 416 8.00 -0.83 -18.32
CA ALA A 416 7.61 -0.28 -17.04
C ALA A 416 7.15 1.16 -17.24
N SER A 417 5.99 1.48 -16.69
CA SER A 417 5.41 2.83 -16.73
C SER A 417 5.12 3.28 -15.30
N GLU A 418 5.57 4.47 -14.96
CA GLU A 418 5.13 5.17 -13.77
C GLU A 418 4.02 6.13 -14.17
N LEU A 419 2.85 5.96 -13.58
CA LEU A 419 1.69 6.78 -13.83
C LEU A 419 1.07 7.16 -12.49
N ASP A 420 1.14 8.44 -12.12
CA ASP A 420 0.53 8.99 -10.92
C ASP A 420 0.84 8.20 -9.63
N GLY A 421 2.11 7.80 -9.44
CA GLY A 421 2.58 7.03 -8.30
C GLY A 421 2.39 5.52 -8.41
N PHE A 422 1.78 5.03 -9.49
CA PHE A 422 1.73 3.61 -9.80
C PHE A 422 2.87 3.20 -10.71
N ARG A 423 3.31 1.96 -10.55
CA ARG A 423 4.17 1.29 -11.50
C ARG A 423 3.41 0.16 -12.17
N MET A 424 3.38 0.20 -13.49
CA MET A 424 2.86 -0.88 -14.31
C MET A 424 4.01 -1.57 -15.03
N HIS A 425 4.06 -2.87 -14.91
CA HIS A 425 5.05 -3.69 -15.58
C HIS A 425 4.34 -4.68 -16.50
N TYR A 426 4.81 -4.79 -17.72
CA TYR A 426 4.25 -5.68 -18.72
C TYR A 426 5.24 -6.75 -19.10
N ALA A 427 4.82 -7.99 -19.12
CA ALA A 427 5.58 -9.12 -19.60
C ALA A 427 4.76 -9.96 -20.58
N SER A 428 5.36 -10.36 -21.69
CA SER A 428 4.74 -11.23 -22.68
C SER A 428 5.57 -12.49 -22.91
N PRO A 429 5.08 -13.67 -22.56
CA PRO A 429 5.79 -14.92 -22.80
C PRO A 429 5.90 -15.28 -24.28
N ALA A 430 5.14 -14.65 -25.15
CA ALA A 430 5.26 -14.81 -26.60
C ALA A 430 6.47 -14.09 -27.20
N ASN A 431 7.14 -13.21 -26.46
CA ASN A 431 8.35 -12.52 -26.91
C ASN A 431 9.54 -13.50 -26.96
N ASP A 432 10.29 -13.51 -28.04
CA ASP A 432 11.44 -14.42 -28.22
C ASP A 432 12.52 -14.19 -27.16
N PHE A 433 12.77 -12.94 -26.78
CA PHE A 433 13.67 -12.60 -25.68
C PHE A 433 13.26 -13.26 -24.36
N PHE A 434 11.95 -13.29 -24.06
CA PHE A 434 11.43 -13.92 -22.86
C PHE A 434 11.59 -15.44 -22.93
N ARG A 435 11.33 -16.05 -24.11
CA ARG A 435 11.50 -17.50 -24.34
C ARG A 435 12.95 -17.93 -24.17
N GLU A 436 13.91 -17.13 -24.64
CA GLU A 436 15.32 -17.44 -24.53
C GLU A 436 15.80 -17.39 -23.08
N ARG A 437 15.39 -16.36 -22.33
CA ARG A 437 15.74 -16.23 -20.93
C ARG A 437 15.06 -17.30 -20.06
N ALA A 438 13.88 -17.79 -20.46
CA ALA A 438 13.22 -18.92 -19.83
C ALA A 438 14.00 -20.24 -19.95
N GLN A 439 15.03 -20.29 -20.81
CA GLN A 439 15.90 -21.44 -21.01
C GLN A 439 17.21 -21.37 -20.22
N GLU A 440 17.40 -20.35 -19.36
CA GLU A 440 18.58 -20.28 -18.49
C GLU A 440 18.75 -21.52 -17.66
N PRO A 441 19.95 -22.13 -17.62
CA PRO A 441 20.13 -23.47 -17.06
C PRO A 441 20.14 -23.48 -15.54
N GLU A 442 20.43 -22.36 -14.89
CA GLU A 442 20.62 -22.28 -13.44
C GLU A 442 19.50 -21.51 -12.75
N PHE A 443 19.02 -22.05 -11.67
CA PHE A 443 18.03 -21.45 -10.80
C PHE A 443 18.50 -21.48 -9.35
N ARG A 444 18.81 -20.30 -8.79
CA ARG A 444 19.20 -20.17 -7.39
C ARG A 444 17.98 -19.96 -6.52
N VAL A 445 17.73 -20.93 -5.65
CA VAL A 445 16.50 -21.03 -4.87
C VAL A 445 16.28 -19.88 -3.90
N ALA A 446 17.35 -19.22 -3.47
CA ALA A 446 17.24 -18.06 -2.57
C ALA A 446 17.17 -16.72 -3.29
N THR A 447 17.84 -16.59 -4.43
CA THR A 447 17.99 -15.31 -5.14
C THR A 447 17.05 -15.14 -6.31
N LEU A 448 16.31 -16.21 -6.71
CA LEU A 448 15.29 -16.15 -7.76
C LEU A 448 15.79 -15.49 -9.06
N ASN A 449 16.97 -15.90 -9.51
CA ASN A 449 17.65 -15.31 -10.69
C ASN A 449 17.18 -15.87 -12.03
N GLY A 450 16.19 -16.76 -12.04
CA GLY A 450 15.63 -17.36 -13.25
C GLY A 450 14.15 -17.04 -13.46
N VAL A 451 13.60 -17.46 -14.59
CA VAL A 451 12.18 -17.34 -14.93
C VAL A 451 11.31 -18.46 -14.33
N GLN A 452 11.94 -19.40 -13.64
CA GLN A 452 11.28 -20.49 -12.96
C GLN A 452 10.51 -19.97 -11.75
N SER A 453 9.36 -20.56 -11.47
CA SER A 453 8.50 -20.20 -10.35
C SER A 453 8.47 -21.29 -9.32
N PHE A 454 8.48 -20.91 -8.05
CA PHE A 454 8.11 -21.84 -6.99
C PHE A 454 6.61 -22.14 -7.08
N GLY A 455 6.28 -23.41 -7.13
CA GLY A 455 4.92 -23.88 -6.93
C GLY A 455 4.64 -24.12 -5.45
N GLU A 456 4.05 -25.27 -5.14
CA GLU A 456 3.70 -25.65 -3.78
C GLU A 456 4.89 -26.17 -2.97
N GLY A 457 4.76 -26.18 -1.66
CA GLY A 457 5.68 -26.88 -0.75
C GLY A 457 6.97 -26.12 -0.41
N TRP A 458 7.04 -24.79 -0.54
CA TRP A 458 8.22 -24.00 -0.22
C TRP A 458 8.01 -23.05 0.95
N ALA A 459 8.98 -23.00 1.87
CA ALA A 459 9.07 -21.96 2.89
C ALA A 459 9.60 -20.63 2.30
N SER A 460 9.58 -19.58 3.08
CA SER A 460 10.30 -18.33 2.77
C SER A 460 11.81 -18.56 2.68
N PRO A 461 12.54 -17.81 1.85
CA PRO A 461 14.00 -17.97 1.74
C PRO A 461 14.70 -17.62 3.06
N GLU A 462 15.72 -18.38 3.40
CA GLU A 462 16.57 -18.20 4.58
C GLU A 462 18.04 -18.03 4.12
N GLY A 463 18.47 -16.79 3.94
CA GLY A 463 19.79 -16.49 3.39
C GLY A 463 19.94 -16.97 1.95
N SER A 464 20.85 -17.93 1.70
CA SER A 464 21.14 -18.48 0.37
C SER A 464 20.35 -19.73 0.02
N PHE A 465 19.44 -20.18 0.86
CA PHE A 465 18.72 -21.44 0.72
C PHE A 465 17.24 -21.31 1.05
N ARG A 466 16.47 -22.35 0.71
CA ARG A 466 15.04 -22.45 0.98
C ARG A 466 14.65 -23.86 1.36
N TRP A 467 13.82 -24.01 2.38
CA TRP A 467 13.26 -25.29 2.78
C TRP A 467 12.06 -25.70 1.94
N ALA A 468 12.05 -26.94 1.51
CA ALA A 468 10.83 -27.63 1.12
C ALA A 468 10.08 -28.06 2.38
N VAL A 469 8.76 -27.81 2.40
CA VAL A 469 7.86 -28.01 3.53
C VAL A 469 6.76 -28.99 3.13
N GLY A 470 6.55 -30.03 3.95
CA GLY A 470 5.58 -31.07 3.62
C GLY A 470 6.22 -32.23 2.85
N ASP A 471 5.39 -33.03 2.20
CA ASP A 471 5.78 -34.28 1.51
C ASP A 471 6.24 -34.04 0.07
N HIS A 472 6.01 -32.87 -0.49
CA HIS A 472 6.48 -32.52 -1.83
C HIS A 472 6.72 -31.01 -1.98
N ALA A 473 7.49 -30.66 -3.01
CA ALA A 473 7.67 -29.29 -3.46
C ALA A 473 7.73 -29.25 -4.99
N THR A 474 7.19 -28.18 -5.60
CA THR A 474 7.12 -28.06 -7.04
C THR A 474 7.81 -26.80 -7.55
N ILE A 475 8.35 -26.87 -8.76
CA ILE A 475 8.85 -25.73 -9.52
C ILE A 475 8.18 -25.75 -10.88
N ASP A 476 7.65 -24.59 -11.28
CA ASP A 476 7.18 -24.38 -12.63
C ASP A 476 8.35 -23.93 -13.50
N TYR A 477 8.70 -24.75 -14.46
CA TYR A 477 9.83 -24.56 -15.35
C TYR A 477 9.35 -24.31 -16.78
N PRO A 478 9.35 -23.07 -17.25
CA PRO A 478 8.97 -22.76 -18.63
C PRO A 478 10.07 -23.22 -19.58
N ARG A 479 9.65 -23.88 -20.63
CA ARG A 479 10.58 -24.44 -21.63
C ARG A 479 9.93 -24.57 -23.01
N TRP A 480 10.77 -24.38 -24.02
CA TRP A 480 10.45 -24.70 -25.42
C TRP A 480 11.55 -25.59 -25.99
N GLY A 481 11.18 -26.72 -26.53
CA GLY A 481 12.08 -27.77 -27.03
C GLY A 481 11.89 -29.11 -26.31
N LYS A 482 12.32 -30.15 -26.95
CA LYS A 482 12.15 -31.54 -26.46
C LYS A 482 13.49 -32.29 -26.31
N GLU A 483 14.59 -31.56 -26.08
CA GLU A 483 15.88 -32.21 -25.81
C GLU A 483 15.91 -32.75 -24.38
N ASP A 484 16.71 -33.78 -24.17
CA ASP A 484 17.00 -34.30 -22.83
C ASP A 484 17.64 -33.24 -21.96
N ARG A 485 17.31 -33.24 -20.67
CA ARG A 485 17.86 -32.29 -19.69
C ARG A 485 18.35 -33.04 -18.46
N VAL A 486 19.41 -32.56 -17.86
CA VAL A 486 19.87 -33.02 -16.56
C VAL A 486 19.45 -31.99 -15.51
N ILE A 487 18.58 -32.39 -14.61
CA ILE A 487 18.19 -31.63 -13.44
C ILE A 487 19.20 -31.92 -12.33
N ARG A 488 19.99 -30.94 -11.94
CA ARG A 488 20.92 -31.03 -10.82
C ARG A 488 20.37 -30.20 -9.66
N VAL A 489 20.44 -30.75 -8.48
CA VAL A 489 20.00 -30.08 -7.25
C VAL A 489 21.08 -30.23 -6.19
N HIS A 490 21.40 -29.12 -5.52
CA HIS A 490 22.27 -29.13 -4.35
C HIS A 490 21.41 -29.00 -3.11
N VAL A 491 21.41 -30.05 -2.27
CA VAL A 491 20.40 -30.26 -1.23
C VAL A 491 20.99 -30.74 0.07
N LEU A 492 20.30 -30.37 1.17
CA LEU A 492 20.56 -30.86 2.52
C LEU A 492 19.25 -31.36 3.11
N PRO A 493 19.12 -32.66 3.46
CA PRO A 493 17.92 -33.15 4.14
C PRO A 493 17.81 -32.60 5.55
N MET A 494 16.58 -32.42 6.04
CA MET A 494 16.31 -32.30 7.46
C MET A 494 16.65 -33.65 8.11
N ASP A 495 17.70 -33.70 8.92
CA ASP A 495 18.22 -34.95 9.46
C ASP A 495 18.34 -34.91 10.99
N HIS A 496 18.18 -36.07 11.61
CA HIS A 496 18.36 -36.29 13.04
C HIS A 496 18.65 -37.81 13.27
N PRO A 497 19.50 -38.18 14.25
CA PRO A 497 19.87 -39.57 14.50
C PRO A 497 18.70 -40.54 14.72
N SER A 498 17.57 -40.05 15.21
CA SER A 498 16.35 -40.85 15.44
C SER A 498 15.49 -41.06 14.19
N LEU A 499 15.82 -40.43 13.07
CA LEU A 499 15.00 -40.46 11.86
C LEU A 499 15.63 -41.37 10.81
N PRO A 500 14.82 -42.10 9.99
CA PRO A 500 15.34 -42.82 8.85
C PRO A 500 15.91 -41.82 7.81
N ARG A 501 16.84 -42.26 6.98
CA ARG A 501 17.41 -41.44 5.91
C ARG A 501 16.32 -40.87 5.01
N GLN A 502 16.49 -39.66 4.59
CA GLN A 502 15.56 -38.99 3.70
C GLN A 502 15.64 -39.53 2.28
N THR A 503 14.52 -39.77 1.67
CA THR A 503 14.43 -40.12 0.25
C THR A 503 13.80 -39.00 -0.55
N MET A 504 14.25 -38.79 -1.76
CA MET A 504 13.69 -37.82 -2.69
C MET A 504 13.44 -38.45 -4.03
N ARG A 505 12.20 -38.35 -4.54
CA ARG A 505 11.80 -38.73 -5.89
C ARG A 505 11.56 -37.50 -6.73
N VAL A 506 12.02 -37.50 -7.97
CA VAL A 506 11.85 -36.37 -8.89
C VAL A 506 11.00 -36.79 -10.08
N SER A 507 10.05 -35.95 -10.44
CA SER A 507 9.21 -36.15 -11.63
C SER A 507 9.08 -34.86 -12.42
N VAL A 508 8.81 -34.96 -13.71
CA VAL A 508 8.50 -33.86 -14.63
C VAL A 508 7.15 -34.12 -15.26
N ASN A 509 6.21 -33.20 -15.12
CA ASN A 509 4.84 -33.36 -15.63
C ASN A 509 4.18 -34.68 -15.21
N GLY A 510 4.43 -35.15 -13.98
CA GLY A 510 3.94 -36.39 -13.44
C GLY A 510 4.76 -37.63 -13.85
N HIS A 511 5.70 -37.55 -14.78
CA HIS A 511 6.57 -38.66 -15.19
C HIS A 511 7.80 -38.72 -14.27
N ALA A 512 7.95 -39.81 -13.53
CA ALA A 512 9.11 -40.05 -12.67
C ALA A 512 10.40 -40.14 -13.49
N ILE A 513 11.42 -39.39 -13.08
CA ILE A 513 12.73 -39.35 -13.72
C ILE A 513 13.85 -39.89 -12.84
N GLY A 514 13.60 -40.11 -11.56
CA GLY A 514 14.55 -40.74 -10.66
C GLY A 514 14.15 -40.66 -9.20
N ALA A 515 14.88 -41.41 -8.36
CA ALA A 515 14.76 -41.35 -6.91
C ALA A 515 16.13 -41.57 -6.27
N VAL A 516 16.37 -40.96 -5.10
CA VAL A 516 17.63 -41.07 -4.38
C VAL A 516 17.40 -41.06 -2.87
N THR A 517 18.26 -41.73 -2.13
CA THR A 517 18.40 -41.60 -0.68
C THR A 517 19.49 -40.56 -0.40
N LEU A 518 19.13 -39.46 0.26
CA LEU A 518 20.01 -38.32 0.51
C LEU A 518 21.00 -38.63 1.64
N PRO A 519 22.28 -38.25 1.51
CA PRO A 519 23.23 -38.23 2.63
C PRO A 519 22.86 -37.15 3.64
N SER A 520 23.36 -37.30 4.89
CA SER A 520 23.10 -36.32 5.97
C SER A 520 23.90 -35.01 5.87
N ALA A 521 24.48 -34.72 4.74
CA ALA A 521 25.24 -33.51 4.43
C ALA A 521 24.79 -32.91 3.10
N TRP A 522 25.20 -31.68 2.85
CA TRP A 522 25.00 -31.05 1.54
C TRP A 522 25.55 -31.94 0.43
N SER A 523 24.73 -32.20 -0.56
CA SER A 523 25.10 -33.09 -1.68
C SER A 523 24.44 -32.66 -2.97
N GLU A 524 25.16 -32.85 -4.06
CA GLU A 524 24.62 -32.66 -5.42
C GLU A 524 23.97 -33.96 -5.90
N GLN A 525 22.75 -33.87 -6.41
CA GLN A 525 22.02 -34.96 -7.01
C GLN A 525 21.65 -34.62 -8.45
N SER A 526 21.70 -35.59 -9.36
CA SER A 526 21.44 -35.38 -10.78
C SER A 526 20.40 -36.36 -11.31
N PHE A 527 19.45 -35.85 -12.09
CA PHE A 527 18.35 -36.63 -12.68
C PHE A 527 18.22 -36.30 -14.16
N THR A 528 18.28 -37.30 -15.02
CA THR A 528 18.08 -37.10 -16.46
C THR A 528 16.59 -37.11 -16.79
N ALA A 529 16.09 -36.02 -17.30
CA ALA A 529 14.72 -35.86 -17.77
C ALA A 529 14.72 -35.97 -19.31
N PRO A 530 14.24 -37.10 -19.87
CA PRO A 530 14.25 -37.29 -21.32
C PRO A 530 13.29 -36.32 -22.03
N GLY A 531 13.58 -36.01 -23.27
CA GLY A 531 12.86 -35.00 -24.07
C GLY A 531 11.36 -35.25 -24.17
N ARG A 532 10.94 -36.52 -24.10
CA ARG A 532 9.51 -36.92 -24.17
C ARG A 532 8.66 -36.46 -22.97
N VAL A 533 9.27 -36.17 -21.80
CA VAL A 533 8.53 -35.73 -20.61
C VAL A 533 8.30 -34.23 -20.60
N TRP A 534 8.93 -33.48 -21.51
CA TRP A 534 8.81 -32.04 -21.63
C TRP A 534 7.72 -31.65 -22.63
N VAL A 535 7.00 -30.58 -22.29
CA VAL A 535 6.04 -29.95 -23.19
C VAL A 535 6.52 -28.49 -23.50
N ASN A 536 6.11 -27.96 -24.63
CA ASN A 536 6.32 -26.53 -24.90
C ASN A 536 5.42 -25.69 -23.99
N GLY A 537 6.01 -24.76 -23.27
CA GLY A 537 5.35 -23.94 -22.27
C GLY A 537 5.78 -24.33 -20.85
N VAL A 538 4.86 -24.25 -19.89
CA VAL A 538 5.16 -24.53 -18.49
C VAL A 538 5.22 -26.02 -18.20
N ASN A 539 6.31 -26.45 -17.58
CA ASN A 539 6.52 -27.80 -17.10
C ASN A 539 6.62 -27.78 -15.59
N THR A 540 5.99 -28.72 -14.91
CA THR A 540 6.09 -28.85 -13.45
C THR A 540 7.14 -29.90 -13.11
N VAL A 541 8.20 -29.45 -12.41
CA VAL A 541 9.18 -30.35 -11.77
C VAL A 541 8.75 -30.54 -10.32
N MET A 542 8.49 -31.77 -9.91
CA MET A 542 8.07 -32.11 -8.55
C MET A 542 9.16 -32.90 -7.83
N PHE A 543 9.46 -32.48 -6.63
CA PHE A 543 10.30 -33.20 -5.66
C PHE A 543 9.41 -33.77 -4.58
N GLN A 544 9.32 -35.08 -4.48
CA GLN A 544 8.54 -35.79 -3.47
C GLN A 544 9.48 -36.37 -2.42
N PHE A 545 9.16 -36.17 -1.14
CA PHE A 545 10.01 -36.51 -0.01
C PHE A 545 9.44 -37.68 0.78
N GLY A 546 10.30 -38.55 1.27
CA GLY A 546 9.87 -39.70 2.08
C GLY A 546 9.36 -39.31 3.46
N ARG A 547 9.78 -38.16 3.95
CA ARG A 547 9.33 -37.59 5.25
C ARG A 547 9.45 -36.10 5.32
N ALA A 548 8.61 -35.50 6.15
CA ALA A 548 8.74 -34.11 6.62
C ALA A 548 8.48 -34.08 8.14
N ARG A 549 9.28 -33.36 8.90
CA ARG A 549 9.13 -33.27 10.36
C ARG A 549 9.42 -31.87 10.84
N ALA A 550 8.67 -31.43 11.84
CA ALA A 550 8.94 -30.16 12.51
C ALA A 550 10.13 -30.33 13.48
N PRO A 551 11.16 -29.48 13.40
CA PRO A 551 12.28 -29.50 14.35
C PRO A 551 11.82 -29.52 15.81
N ALA A 552 10.81 -28.73 16.16
CA ALA A 552 10.23 -28.68 17.51
C ALA A 552 9.61 -30.02 17.96
N SER A 553 9.31 -30.96 17.05
CA SER A 553 8.78 -32.29 17.39
C SER A 553 9.88 -33.30 17.73
N ILE A 554 11.15 -32.94 17.51
CA ILE A 554 12.30 -33.84 17.66
C ILE A 554 13.27 -33.28 18.71
N ASP A 555 13.52 -31.98 18.65
CA ASP A 555 14.39 -31.24 19.59
C ASP A 555 13.53 -30.26 20.40
N PRO A 556 13.35 -30.50 21.73
CA PRO A 556 12.58 -29.60 22.60
C PRO A 556 13.13 -28.18 22.69
N SER A 557 14.40 -27.97 22.31
CA SER A 557 15.01 -26.62 22.30
C SER A 557 14.64 -25.83 21.04
N SER A 558 14.11 -26.46 20.01
CA SER A 558 13.70 -25.80 18.77
C SER A 558 12.28 -25.27 18.87
N HIS A 559 12.07 -24.05 18.35
CA HIS A 559 10.75 -23.44 18.21
C HIS A 559 10.16 -23.56 16.82
N ASP A 560 10.89 -24.14 15.85
CA ASP A 560 10.42 -24.29 14.47
C ASP A 560 9.40 -25.43 14.35
N ARG A 561 8.15 -25.05 14.03
CA ARG A 561 7.01 -25.97 13.87
C ARG A 561 6.72 -26.35 12.41
N ARG A 562 7.46 -25.80 11.46
CA ARG A 562 7.28 -26.13 10.04
C ARG A 562 7.68 -27.58 9.77
N PRO A 563 6.90 -28.38 9.01
CA PRO A 563 7.28 -29.73 8.65
C PRO A 563 8.34 -29.69 7.55
N LEU A 564 9.60 -29.56 7.93
CA LEU A 564 10.75 -29.45 7.02
C LEU A 564 11.08 -30.82 6.41
N ALA A 565 11.40 -30.85 5.12
CA ALA A 565 11.81 -32.04 4.40
C ALA A 565 13.26 -31.98 3.91
N VAL A 566 13.54 -31.08 2.97
CA VAL A 566 14.84 -30.92 2.33
C VAL A 566 15.11 -29.44 2.10
N ASN A 567 16.32 -29.02 2.32
CA ASN A 567 16.80 -27.68 2.04
C ASN A 567 17.50 -27.63 0.69
N PHE A 568 17.24 -26.60 -0.09
CA PHE A 568 17.80 -26.39 -1.42
C PHE A 568 18.52 -25.05 -1.47
N ASP A 569 19.73 -25.00 -2.02
CA ASP A 569 20.41 -23.75 -2.37
C ASP A 569 20.47 -23.51 -3.87
N ARG A 570 20.49 -24.60 -4.68
CA ARG A 570 20.62 -24.53 -6.14
C ARG A 570 19.83 -25.62 -6.83
N ILE A 571 19.19 -25.26 -7.93
CA ILE A 571 18.54 -26.15 -8.88
C ILE A 571 18.98 -25.74 -10.27
N GLU A 572 19.50 -26.67 -11.05
CA GLU A 572 19.93 -26.47 -12.43
C GLU A 572 19.15 -27.43 -13.34
N ALA A 573 18.73 -26.95 -14.51
CA ALA A 573 18.22 -27.79 -15.58
C ALA A 573 19.10 -27.61 -16.82
N GLY A 574 20.24 -28.26 -16.81
CA GLY A 574 21.35 -27.99 -17.69
C GLY A 574 21.09 -28.17 -19.19
N VAL A 575 21.56 -27.22 -19.98
CA VAL A 575 22.00 -27.40 -21.37
C VAL A 575 23.48 -27.10 -21.43
N SER A 576 24.20 -27.93 -22.16
CA SER A 576 25.59 -27.66 -22.51
C SER A 576 25.68 -26.43 -23.42
N ALA A 577 26.45 -25.44 -22.96
CA ALA A 577 27.02 -24.30 -23.65
C ALA A 577 26.15 -23.08 -24.02
N PRO A 578 26.72 -21.88 -24.00
CA PRO A 578 25.99 -20.62 -23.97
C PRO A 578 25.49 -20.23 -25.36
N ARG A 579 24.19 -20.18 -25.56
CA ARG A 579 23.54 -19.48 -26.67
C ARG A 579 23.22 -18.01 -26.38
N ILE A 580 23.73 -17.45 -25.30
CA ILE A 580 23.55 -16.02 -24.96
C ILE A 580 24.08 -15.09 -26.06
N ALA A 581 25.08 -15.55 -26.84
CA ALA A 581 25.65 -14.76 -27.94
C ALA A 581 24.76 -14.68 -29.20
N SER A 582 23.88 -15.66 -29.47
CA SER A 582 23.04 -15.66 -30.66
C SER A 582 21.77 -14.82 -30.55
N ALA A 583 21.18 -14.72 -29.37
CA ALA A 583 20.03 -13.86 -29.12
C ALA A 583 20.34 -12.37 -29.30
N PHE A 584 21.50 -11.94 -28.82
CA PHE A 584 21.99 -10.58 -29.05
C PHE A 584 22.28 -10.28 -30.54
N ILE A 585 22.55 -11.28 -31.36
CA ILE A 585 22.83 -11.10 -32.80
C ILE A 585 21.53 -10.89 -33.59
N ASP A 586 20.46 -11.53 -33.27
CA ASP A 586 19.16 -11.38 -33.93
C ASP A 586 18.47 -10.07 -33.56
N GLU A 587 18.59 -9.60 -32.33
CA GLU A 587 18.22 -8.22 -31.97
C GLU A 587 19.03 -7.18 -32.71
N ARG A 588 20.33 -7.41 -32.97
CA ARG A 588 21.15 -6.55 -33.82
C ARG A 588 20.56 -6.37 -35.22
N THR A 589 20.10 -7.45 -35.85
CA THR A 589 19.52 -7.41 -37.21
C THR A 589 18.18 -6.70 -37.20
N ALA A 590 17.41 -6.90 -36.14
CA ALA A 590 16.12 -6.22 -35.98
C ALA A 590 16.29 -4.70 -35.77
N TRP A 591 17.28 -4.23 -35.01
CA TRP A 591 17.57 -2.80 -34.82
C TRP A 591 18.06 -2.11 -36.11
N ARG A 592 18.85 -2.80 -36.92
CA ARG A 592 19.38 -2.29 -38.20
C ARG A 592 18.30 -2.04 -39.25
N ASN A 593 17.19 -2.76 -39.20
CA ASN A 593 16.15 -2.72 -40.22
C ASN A 593 15.00 -1.75 -39.91
N THR A 594 15.11 -0.91 -38.88
CA THR A 594 14.11 0.11 -38.58
C THR A 594 14.61 1.47 -39.00
N PRO A 595 13.90 2.17 -39.89
CA PRO A 595 14.28 3.54 -40.23
C PRO A 595 14.06 4.44 -39.02
N ALA A 596 15.15 5.02 -38.53
CA ALA A 596 15.21 5.73 -37.30
C ALA A 596 15.11 7.25 -37.50
N ARG A 597 14.12 7.85 -36.92
CA ARG A 597 14.17 9.24 -36.50
C ARG A 597 13.93 9.31 -34.99
N LEU A 598 14.88 9.85 -34.25
CA LEU A 598 14.92 9.96 -32.77
C LEU A 598 14.12 11.16 -32.24
N GLU A 599 13.14 11.61 -32.95
CA GLU A 599 12.14 12.56 -32.50
C GLU A 599 10.88 11.78 -32.10
N SER A 600 10.03 12.26 -31.30
CA SER A 600 8.86 11.67 -30.62
C SER A 600 8.18 10.40 -31.19
N GLY A 601 8.50 9.97 -32.39
CA GLY A 601 7.99 8.74 -33.03
C GLY A 601 8.79 7.46 -32.75
N HIS A 602 9.94 7.52 -32.07
CA HIS A 602 10.81 6.34 -31.87
C HIS A 602 10.45 5.50 -30.66
N ALA A 603 9.89 6.14 -29.63
CA ALA A 603 9.29 5.42 -28.52
C ALA A 603 8.17 4.51 -29.04
N ASP A 604 7.38 4.99 -30.01
CA ASP A 604 6.31 4.24 -30.66
C ASP A 604 6.85 3.03 -31.43
N ALA A 605 7.94 3.19 -32.18
CA ALA A 605 8.57 2.12 -32.94
C ALA A 605 9.21 1.05 -32.05
N LEU A 606 9.87 1.45 -30.96
CA LEU A 606 10.43 0.54 -29.98
C LEU A 606 9.34 -0.25 -29.27
N VAL A 607 8.29 0.41 -28.86
CA VAL A 607 7.12 -0.20 -28.20
C VAL A 607 6.42 -1.18 -29.14
N ALA A 608 6.22 -0.83 -30.41
CA ALA A 608 5.63 -1.71 -31.42
C ALA A 608 6.50 -2.96 -31.68
N ARG A 609 7.82 -2.83 -31.67
CA ARG A 609 8.75 -3.97 -31.85
C ARG A 609 8.78 -4.91 -30.67
N LEU A 610 8.56 -4.37 -29.47
CA LEU A 610 8.40 -5.17 -28.25
C LEU A 610 7.02 -5.84 -28.20
N GLY A 611 6.18 -5.69 -29.23
CA GLY A 611 4.85 -6.29 -29.33
C GLY A 611 3.74 -5.52 -28.62
N PHE A 612 3.99 -4.24 -28.29
CA PHE A 612 3.02 -3.36 -27.62
C PHE A 612 2.32 -2.41 -28.57
N ASP A 613 1.20 -1.86 -28.11
CA ASP A 613 0.55 -0.75 -28.79
C ASP A 613 1.43 0.51 -28.69
N PRO A 614 1.83 1.12 -29.81
CA PRO A 614 2.63 2.32 -29.85
C PRO A 614 2.08 3.50 -29.04
N SER A 615 0.78 3.53 -28.80
CA SER A 615 0.12 4.59 -28.02
C SER A 615 0.53 4.59 -26.53
N LEU A 616 1.11 3.50 -26.00
CA LEU A 616 1.69 3.44 -24.66
C LEU A 616 2.90 4.38 -24.50
N ALA A 617 3.57 4.71 -25.57
CA ALA A 617 4.76 5.57 -25.58
C ALA A 617 4.44 7.05 -25.87
N ARG A 618 3.20 7.38 -26.25
CA ARG A 618 2.82 8.75 -26.57
C ARG A 618 3.04 9.69 -25.39
N GLY A 619 3.88 10.71 -25.61
CA GLY A 619 4.20 11.74 -24.63
C GLY A 619 5.33 11.36 -23.67
N LYS A 620 5.98 10.21 -23.85
CA LYS A 620 7.20 9.86 -23.11
C LYS A 620 8.43 10.19 -23.92
N ASP A 621 9.41 10.81 -23.28
CA ASP A 621 10.75 10.99 -23.83
C ASP A 621 11.41 9.61 -24.01
N LEU A 622 12.16 9.43 -25.10
CA LEU A 622 12.96 8.23 -25.32
C LEU A 622 13.92 7.96 -24.15
N ASP A 623 14.46 9.00 -23.54
CA ASP A 623 15.30 8.92 -22.35
C ASP A 623 14.56 8.30 -21.15
N ASP A 624 13.27 8.59 -20.96
CA ASP A 624 12.45 8.01 -19.91
C ASP A 624 12.15 6.53 -20.17
N LEU A 625 11.88 6.18 -21.42
CA LEU A 625 11.64 4.79 -21.82
C LEU A 625 12.90 3.94 -21.69
N ILE A 626 14.03 4.42 -22.21
CA ILE A 626 15.34 3.74 -22.11
C ILE A 626 15.81 3.69 -20.66
N THR A 627 15.57 4.74 -19.88
CA THR A 627 15.87 4.76 -18.45
C THR A 627 15.05 3.70 -17.71
N THR A 628 13.78 3.56 -18.06
CA THR A 628 12.88 2.55 -17.49
C THR A 628 13.31 1.13 -17.86
N LEU A 629 13.66 0.89 -19.13
CA LEU A 629 14.18 -0.38 -19.62
C LEU A 629 15.57 -0.70 -19.07
N GLY A 630 16.42 0.32 -18.92
CA GLY A 630 17.78 0.18 -18.40
C GLY A 630 17.87 0.03 -16.88
N ALA A 631 16.93 0.59 -16.15
CA ALA A 631 16.81 0.45 -14.69
C ALA A 631 16.33 -0.94 -14.25
N GLY A 632 15.93 -1.79 -15.21
CA GLY A 632 15.39 -3.12 -14.97
C GLY A 632 16.23 -3.94 -14.00
N SER A 633 15.64 -4.15 -12.88
CA SER A 633 15.92 -5.04 -11.76
C SER A 633 17.26 -4.89 -11.03
N ASP A 634 17.19 -4.56 -9.76
CA ASP A 634 18.23 -4.82 -8.72
C ASP A 634 18.65 -6.31 -8.64
N CYS A 635 18.21 -7.13 -9.56
CA CYS A 635 18.40 -8.58 -9.63
C CYS A 635 19.61 -8.99 -10.47
N GLU A 636 20.05 -8.13 -11.35
CA GLU A 636 21.30 -8.33 -12.08
C GLU A 636 22.45 -7.72 -11.28
N ASP A 637 23.61 -8.41 -11.25
CA ASP A 637 24.83 -7.75 -10.80
C ASP A 637 25.16 -6.57 -11.75
N ASP A 638 25.89 -5.60 -11.24
CA ASP A 638 26.17 -4.38 -12.02
C ASP A 638 26.95 -4.67 -13.31
N ARG A 639 27.75 -5.74 -13.35
CA ARG A 639 28.50 -6.12 -14.56
C ARG A 639 27.57 -6.68 -15.63
N ALA A 640 26.69 -7.61 -15.26
CA ALA A 640 25.71 -8.20 -16.19
C ALA A 640 24.74 -7.13 -16.69
N TRP A 641 24.25 -6.25 -15.79
CA TRP A 641 23.39 -5.12 -16.15
C TRP A 641 24.08 -4.16 -17.13
N ILE A 642 25.33 -3.73 -16.87
CA ILE A 642 26.10 -2.85 -17.76
C ILE A 642 26.28 -3.52 -19.12
N THR A 643 26.63 -4.81 -19.14
CA THR A 643 26.82 -5.56 -20.41
C THR A 643 25.54 -5.54 -21.24
N ARG A 644 24.39 -5.80 -20.63
CA ARG A 644 23.10 -5.80 -21.32
C ARG A 644 22.72 -4.41 -21.83
N VAL A 645 22.78 -3.39 -20.96
CA VAL A 645 22.44 -2.01 -21.35
C VAL A 645 23.37 -1.50 -22.45
N TYR A 646 24.65 -1.76 -22.33
CA TYR A 646 25.63 -1.32 -23.30
C TYR A 646 25.43 -2.03 -24.66
N ALA A 647 25.20 -3.35 -24.63
CA ALA A 647 24.92 -4.10 -25.87
C ALA A 647 23.60 -3.65 -26.52
N THR A 648 22.57 -3.29 -25.72
CA THR A 648 21.31 -2.75 -26.24
C THR A 648 21.52 -1.39 -26.92
N LEU A 649 22.29 -0.50 -26.31
CA LEU A 649 22.50 0.86 -26.83
C LEU A 649 23.54 0.94 -27.96
N PHE A 650 24.65 0.20 -27.85
CA PHE A 650 25.79 0.26 -28.76
C PHE A 650 25.88 -0.93 -29.72
N GLN A 651 25.00 -1.91 -29.59
CA GLN A 651 24.97 -3.14 -30.41
C GLN A 651 26.24 -4.02 -30.31
N HIS A 652 27.07 -3.78 -29.29
CA HIS A 652 28.23 -4.62 -28.94
C HIS A 652 28.49 -4.58 -27.44
N PRO A 653 29.18 -5.57 -26.86
CA PRO A 653 29.50 -5.54 -25.44
C PRO A 653 30.45 -4.39 -25.09
N PRO A 654 30.43 -3.87 -23.85
CA PRO A 654 31.32 -2.79 -23.45
C PRO A 654 32.77 -3.25 -23.52
N PRO A 655 33.68 -2.43 -24.12
CA PRO A 655 35.12 -2.66 -24.01
C PRO A 655 35.54 -2.62 -22.52
N ASP A 656 36.62 -3.32 -22.15
CA ASP A 656 37.12 -3.37 -20.79
C ASP A 656 37.29 -2.00 -20.11
N PRO A 657 37.82 -0.96 -20.76
CA PRO A 657 37.92 0.38 -20.17
C PRO A 657 36.53 0.99 -19.87
N ALA A 658 35.55 0.80 -20.75
CA ALA A 658 34.20 1.30 -20.57
C ALA A 658 33.49 0.55 -19.42
N MET A 659 33.63 -0.77 -19.36
CA MET A 659 33.13 -1.59 -18.26
C MET A 659 33.70 -1.12 -16.92
N ALA A 660 35.03 -0.93 -16.87
CA ALA A 660 35.69 -0.48 -15.63
C ALA A 660 35.21 0.92 -15.20
N ALA A 661 35.05 1.85 -16.15
CA ALA A 661 34.52 3.20 -15.87
C ALA A 661 33.11 3.20 -15.37
N LEU A 662 32.21 2.38 -15.94
CA LEU A 662 30.81 2.29 -15.55
C LEU A 662 30.64 1.60 -14.18
N LEU A 663 31.41 0.56 -13.91
CA LEU A 663 31.45 -0.06 -12.57
C LEU A 663 31.98 0.91 -11.50
N ALA A 664 32.97 1.75 -11.85
CA ALA A 664 33.45 2.80 -10.95
C ALA A 664 32.38 3.85 -10.65
N LYS A 665 31.53 4.22 -11.62
CA LYS A 665 30.36 5.10 -11.39
C LYS A 665 29.37 4.45 -10.42
N ARG A 666 29.05 3.16 -10.58
CA ARG A 666 28.18 2.43 -9.65
C ARG A 666 28.72 2.42 -8.23
N ARG A 667 30.01 2.15 -8.05
CA ARG A 667 30.68 2.16 -6.72
C ARG A 667 30.66 3.54 -6.06
N ARG A 668 30.60 4.63 -6.84
CA ARG A 668 30.45 6.00 -6.31
C ARG A 668 29.01 6.37 -5.95
N GLY A 669 28.06 5.49 -6.21
CA GLY A 669 26.66 5.70 -5.88
C GLY A 669 25.80 6.24 -7.03
N ASP A 670 26.34 6.36 -8.27
CA ASP A 670 25.53 6.76 -9.42
C ASP A 670 24.39 5.74 -9.62
N SER A 671 23.16 6.21 -9.76
CA SER A 671 22.02 5.33 -10.03
C SER A 671 22.14 4.70 -11.43
N ARG A 672 21.56 3.52 -11.64
CA ARG A 672 21.49 2.87 -12.96
C ARG A 672 20.83 3.79 -13.99
N ALA A 673 19.77 4.50 -13.62
CA ALA A 673 19.12 5.49 -14.47
C ALA A 673 20.05 6.63 -14.89
N ALA A 674 20.89 7.13 -14.00
CA ALA A 674 21.88 8.16 -14.32
C ALA A 674 22.93 7.67 -15.32
N ILE A 675 23.34 6.41 -15.20
CA ILE A 675 24.29 5.78 -16.15
C ILE A 675 23.66 5.62 -17.53
N VAL A 676 22.40 5.14 -17.61
CA VAL A 676 21.70 5.02 -18.89
C VAL A 676 21.55 6.38 -19.56
N ARG A 677 21.12 7.42 -18.84
CA ARG A 677 21.05 8.79 -19.39
C ARG A 677 22.39 9.31 -19.88
N HIS A 678 23.48 8.91 -19.24
CA HIS A 678 24.80 9.28 -19.69
C HIS A 678 25.15 8.57 -21.00
N LEU A 679 24.86 7.28 -21.11
CA LEU A 679 25.12 6.47 -22.30
C LEU A 679 24.29 6.91 -23.51
N THR A 680 23.03 7.25 -23.32
CA THR A 680 22.14 7.73 -24.39
C THR A 680 22.57 9.06 -25.00
N LYS A 681 23.39 9.84 -24.29
CA LYS A 681 23.97 11.10 -24.81
C LYS A 681 25.22 10.92 -25.71
N SER A 682 25.74 9.70 -25.82
CA SER A 682 26.92 9.46 -26.60
C SER A 682 26.68 9.72 -28.12
N PRO A 683 27.65 10.26 -28.85
CA PRO A 683 27.53 10.46 -30.30
C PRO A 683 27.27 9.15 -31.05
N GLU A 684 27.83 8.04 -30.56
CA GLU A 684 27.69 6.72 -31.15
C GLU A 684 26.24 6.19 -31.03
N VAL A 685 25.63 6.28 -29.87
CA VAL A 685 24.22 5.91 -29.69
C VAL A 685 23.29 6.78 -30.53
N ARG A 686 23.59 8.07 -30.64
CA ARG A 686 22.84 8.97 -31.53
C ARG A 686 22.99 8.60 -33.00
N ALA A 687 24.20 8.24 -33.44
CA ALA A 687 24.46 7.80 -34.82
C ALA A 687 23.71 6.48 -35.13
N ILE A 688 23.80 5.50 -34.23
CA ILE A 688 23.06 4.23 -34.33
C ILE A 688 21.55 4.48 -34.41
N ALA A 689 21.07 5.39 -33.60
CA ALA A 689 19.70 5.77 -33.58
C ALA A 689 19.25 6.52 -34.85
N GLN A 690 20.15 7.24 -35.53
CA GLN A 690 19.87 7.90 -36.80
C GLN A 690 20.09 6.98 -38.03
N GLY A 691 20.36 5.68 -37.82
CA GLY A 691 20.63 4.73 -38.90
C GLY A 691 21.94 4.96 -39.64
N ARG A 692 22.89 5.64 -38.99
CA ARG A 692 24.26 5.93 -39.52
C ARG A 692 25.27 4.95 -38.98
#